data_572b144ee8eefcbc1fd608c4015c256e
#
_entry.id   572b144ee8eefcbc1fd608c4015c256e
#
_cell.length_a   1.000
_cell.length_b   1.000
_cell.length_c   1.000
_cell.angle_alpha   90.00
_cell.angle_beta   90.00
_cell.angle_gamma   90.00
#
_symmetry.space_group_name_H-M   'P 1'
#
loop_
_entity.id
_entity.type
_entity.pdbx_description
1 polymer ?
#
loop_
_entity_poly.entity_id
_entity_poly.type
_entity_poly.pdbx_seq_one_letter_code
_entity_poly.pdbx_strand_id
1 'polypeptide(L)'
;RGLVGSEMCIRDRGPEAFARAVRAYKGTLIMDTTWRDAHQSLFATRLRTLDILNIARETSHALHNAYSLECWGGATFDVAMRFLYEDPWERLRAMRKLVPNIPFQALIRGANAVGYTSYPDNAIYEFSKRAVENGLDIFRVFDSLNSLDSLKLGMHAAKVAGGVVEGTICYTGDVANPERHPKYTLDYYMGLVDELVATGHLHVLGIKDMAGLLKPQSARLLVGSIRAKYPDLPIHVHSHDTAGIAVASMLACAEAGADVIDAAIDSMSGLTSQPSMGAIVSSLEQMELGTGISHDSIQRLNLYWSEVRQLYQCFEQNVKASDSSVFDHEMPGGQYTNLMFQSQQLGLGSQWSEIKHAYMEANMLCGDIVKVTPSSKVVGDLAQFMVANKLSARDVEEHASTLDFPVSVVEFFQGFLGTPPGGFPEPLRTHIIRNKERVDTRRGASLPPLDFDKIKSDLTVKYRRPMSECDAVSWAMYPKVFEEFQAFIEEFGDLSRMPTRFFLGKPKAGEEMHIPIEDGKLLIVKLLGLGPFHEATGMRDVLFELNSSPRSISVKDLSASVEEVHHEKATSEPGSVGSPLAGVVVELKVKEGDAVKPGDAMFVMSAMKMETIVSAQIAGKVTRVAVKQNDSLSQNDLLCEITP
;
A
#
# COMPACT_ATOMS: atom_id res chain seq x y z
N ARG A 1 13.77 -7.89 -32.42
CA ARG A 1 12.58 -8.79 -32.33
C ARG A 1 12.20 -8.83 -30.85
N GLY A 2 11.19 -8.04 -30.47
CA GLY A 2 10.76 -7.90 -29.08
C GLY A 2 9.97 -9.12 -28.58
N LEU A 3 9.55 -9.06 -27.31
CA LEU A 3 8.58 -10.01 -26.71
C LEU A 3 7.15 -9.78 -27.24
N VAL A 4 6.99 -9.38 -28.50
CA VAL A 4 5.68 -9.13 -29.11
C VAL A 4 4.76 -10.32 -28.90
N GLY A 5 3.63 -10.12 -28.22
CA GLY A 5 2.73 -11.19 -27.82
C GLY A 5 3.17 -11.99 -26.58
N SER A 6 3.91 -11.37 -25.66
CA SER A 6 4.39 -12.01 -24.43
C SER A 6 3.27 -12.56 -23.56
N GLU A 7 2.11 -11.90 -23.50
CA GLU A 7 0.91 -12.41 -22.85
C GLU A 7 0.42 -13.71 -23.52
N MET A 8 0.36 -13.74 -24.86
CA MET A 8 0.07 -14.96 -25.60
C MET A 8 1.10 -16.06 -25.34
N CYS A 9 2.39 -15.72 -25.14
CA CYS A 9 3.41 -16.69 -24.78
C CYS A 9 3.11 -17.37 -23.43
N ILE A 10 2.64 -16.62 -22.44
CA ILE A 10 2.26 -17.16 -21.13
C ILE A 10 1.06 -18.11 -21.29
N ARG A 11 0.01 -17.71 -22.02
CA ARG A 11 -1.20 -18.49 -22.22
C ARG A 11 -0.97 -19.75 -23.04
N ASP A 12 -0.22 -19.64 -24.13
CA ASP A 12 -0.04 -20.74 -25.09
C ASP A 12 1.07 -21.72 -24.69
N ARG A 13 2.12 -21.24 -24.00
CA ARG A 13 3.35 -22.00 -23.73
C ARG A 13 3.69 -22.14 -22.26
N GLY A 14 2.97 -21.44 -21.39
CA GLY A 14 3.12 -21.46 -19.94
C GLY A 14 4.25 -20.58 -19.38
N PRO A 15 4.27 -20.44 -18.04
CA PRO A 15 5.19 -19.57 -17.31
C PRO A 15 6.67 -19.88 -17.52
N GLU A 16 7.06 -21.16 -17.62
CA GLU A 16 8.45 -21.57 -17.83
C GLU A 16 8.97 -21.15 -19.21
N ALA A 17 8.10 -21.22 -20.25
CA ALA A 17 8.48 -20.78 -21.59
C ALA A 17 8.63 -19.26 -21.66
N PHE A 18 7.78 -18.54 -20.94
CA PHE A 18 7.91 -17.09 -20.78
C PHE A 18 9.23 -16.71 -20.10
N ALA A 19 9.58 -17.34 -18.97
CA ALA A 19 10.84 -17.09 -18.27
C ALA A 19 12.05 -17.34 -19.19
N ARG A 20 12.05 -18.45 -19.96
CA ARG A 20 13.11 -18.70 -20.94
C ARG A 20 13.18 -17.62 -22.04
N ALA A 21 12.03 -17.13 -22.50
CA ALA A 21 11.99 -16.06 -23.50
C ALA A 21 12.54 -14.74 -22.95
N VAL A 22 12.22 -14.39 -21.71
CA VAL A 22 12.79 -13.23 -21.00
C VAL A 22 14.31 -13.34 -20.95
N ARG A 23 14.84 -14.48 -20.49
CA ARG A 23 16.29 -14.69 -20.39
C ARG A 23 17.00 -14.71 -21.75
N ALA A 24 16.34 -15.14 -22.79
CA ALA A 24 16.88 -15.19 -24.15
C ALA A 24 16.81 -13.83 -24.88
N TYR A 25 16.10 -12.85 -24.34
CA TYR A 25 15.98 -11.52 -24.95
C TYR A 25 17.33 -10.83 -24.99
N LYS A 26 17.60 -10.17 -26.12
CA LYS A 26 18.82 -9.36 -26.30
C LYS A 26 18.50 -7.91 -26.04
N GLY A 27 18.96 -7.39 -24.94
CA GLY A 27 18.69 -6.05 -24.46
C GLY A 27 18.11 -6.04 -23.04
N THR A 28 17.60 -4.91 -22.62
CA THR A 28 16.98 -4.71 -21.30
C THR A 28 15.47 -4.56 -21.48
N LEU A 29 14.70 -5.36 -20.76
CA LEU A 29 13.25 -5.23 -20.73
C LEU A 29 12.83 -4.23 -19.65
N ILE A 30 11.70 -3.54 -19.86
CA ILE A 30 11.15 -2.59 -18.88
C ILE A 30 9.77 -3.05 -18.42
N MET A 31 9.52 -3.02 -17.10
CA MET A 31 8.19 -3.01 -16.53
C MET A 31 7.77 -1.56 -16.26
N ASP A 32 6.57 -1.19 -16.75
CA ASP A 32 5.99 0.11 -16.43
C ASP A 32 5.22 0.07 -15.11
N THR A 33 5.61 0.89 -14.15
CA THR A 33 4.99 1.00 -12.83
C THR A 33 3.94 2.12 -12.73
N THR A 34 3.70 2.84 -13.82
CA THR A 34 2.82 4.03 -13.86
C THR A 34 1.42 3.73 -13.32
N TRP A 35 0.87 2.55 -13.62
CA TRP A 35 -0.49 2.18 -13.24
C TRP A 35 -0.63 1.60 -11.83
N ARG A 36 0.47 1.44 -11.09
CA ARG A 36 0.43 0.96 -9.70
C ARG A 36 1.37 1.74 -8.79
N ASP A 37 2.69 1.46 -8.78
CA ASP A 37 3.58 1.95 -7.72
C ASP A 37 3.88 3.45 -7.85
N ALA A 38 3.96 3.96 -9.07
CA ALA A 38 4.17 5.39 -9.30
C ALA A 38 3.08 6.23 -8.62
N HIS A 39 1.80 5.95 -8.90
CA HIS A 39 0.72 6.70 -8.27
C HIS A 39 0.49 6.33 -6.79
N GLN A 40 0.88 5.11 -6.37
CA GLN A 40 0.89 4.75 -4.95
C GLN A 40 1.85 5.64 -4.18
N SER A 41 3.00 5.94 -4.75
CA SER A 41 4.08 6.71 -4.15
C SER A 41 3.87 8.22 -4.24
N LEU A 42 3.22 8.71 -5.30
CA LEU A 42 3.01 10.14 -5.54
C LEU A 42 1.67 10.66 -5.01
N PHE A 43 0.56 9.91 -5.22
CA PHE A 43 -0.81 10.37 -4.93
C PHE A 43 -1.53 9.49 -3.91
N ALA A 44 -0.82 8.86 -3.01
CA ALA A 44 -1.41 7.97 -2.00
C ALA A 44 -2.40 6.94 -2.62
N THR A 45 -2.07 6.40 -3.79
CA THR A 45 -2.85 5.39 -4.53
C THR A 45 -4.20 5.90 -5.09
N ARG A 46 -4.38 7.20 -5.29
CA ARG A 46 -5.69 7.80 -5.67
C ARG A 46 -6.00 7.77 -7.16
N LEU A 47 -5.16 7.18 -8.02
CA LEU A 47 -5.42 7.13 -9.46
C LEU A 47 -6.66 6.30 -9.79
N ARG A 48 -7.63 6.92 -10.48
CA ARG A 48 -8.89 6.31 -10.86
C ARG A 48 -8.75 5.40 -12.09
N THR A 49 -9.58 4.37 -12.13
CA THR A 49 -9.64 3.43 -13.26
C THR A 49 -9.94 4.15 -14.58
N LEU A 50 -10.84 5.12 -14.57
CA LEU A 50 -11.21 5.88 -15.76
C LEU A 50 -10.00 6.50 -16.48
N ASP A 51 -9.08 7.11 -15.71
CA ASP A 51 -7.90 7.76 -16.30
C ASP A 51 -6.90 6.76 -16.86
N ILE A 52 -6.81 5.56 -16.29
CA ILE A 52 -6.02 4.47 -16.87
C ILE A 52 -6.66 3.99 -18.19
N LEU A 53 -7.97 3.76 -18.20
CA LEU A 53 -8.68 3.26 -19.38
C LEU A 53 -8.61 4.21 -20.57
N ASN A 54 -8.61 5.52 -20.32
CA ASN A 54 -8.53 6.54 -21.36
C ASN A 54 -7.23 6.46 -22.20
N ILE A 55 -6.12 6.00 -21.60
CA ILE A 55 -4.82 5.87 -22.28
C ILE A 55 -4.43 4.41 -22.56
N ALA A 56 -5.20 3.43 -22.08
CA ALA A 56 -4.82 2.03 -22.10
C ALA A 56 -4.51 1.49 -23.50
N ARG A 57 -5.31 1.86 -24.51
CA ARG A 57 -5.08 1.43 -25.91
C ARG A 57 -3.77 1.99 -26.46
N GLU A 58 -3.49 3.27 -26.24
CA GLU A 58 -2.21 3.88 -26.66
C GLU A 58 -1.03 3.23 -25.91
N THR A 59 -1.17 2.97 -24.60
CA THR A 59 -0.16 2.23 -23.82
C THR A 59 0.09 0.85 -24.41
N SER A 60 -0.96 0.12 -24.81
CA SER A 60 -0.87 -1.20 -25.45
C SER A 60 -0.02 -1.19 -26.73
N HIS A 61 -0.11 -0.11 -27.50
CA HIS A 61 0.68 0.08 -28.72
C HIS A 61 2.09 0.62 -28.42
N ALA A 62 2.17 1.65 -27.60
CA ALA A 62 3.42 2.35 -27.30
C ALA A 62 4.44 1.45 -26.57
N LEU A 63 3.96 0.63 -25.64
CA LEU A 63 4.77 -0.24 -24.79
C LEU A 63 4.67 -1.73 -25.17
N HIS A 64 4.37 -2.06 -26.43
CA HIS A 64 4.21 -3.45 -26.90
C HIS A 64 5.45 -4.34 -26.68
N ASN A 65 6.63 -3.75 -26.47
CA ASN A 65 7.89 -4.42 -26.12
C ASN A 65 8.17 -4.45 -24.62
N ALA A 66 7.29 -3.88 -23.78
CA ALA A 66 7.48 -3.95 -22.34
C ALA A 66 7.39 -5.40 -21.82
N TYR A 67 8.12 -5.66 -20.75
CA TYR A 67 8.01 -6.93 -20.02
C TYR A 67 6.62 -7.10 -19.44
N SER A 68 6.12 -6.09 -18.74
CA SER A 68 4.78 -6.07 -18.15
C SER A 68 4.34 -4.65 -17.79
N LEU A 69 3.04 -4.49 -17.50
CA LEU A 69 2.49 -3.34 -16.81
C LEU A 69 2.17 -3.74 -15.37
N GLU A 70 2.75 -3.07 -14.39
CA GLU A 70 2.36 -3.25 -13.00
C GLU A 70 1.07 -2.47 -12.75
N CYS A 71 -0.05 -3.17 -12.60
CA CYS A 71 -1.37 -2.56 -12.58
C CYS A 71 -2.14 -2.79 -11.28
N TRP A 72 -1.64 -3.68 -10.40
CA TRP A 72 -2.40 -4.12 -9.24
C TRP A 72 -1.49 -4.47 -8.06
N GLY A 73 -2.05 -4.47 -6.84
CA GLY A 73 -1.37 -4.80 -5.60
C GLY A 73 -2.23 -4.48 -4.39
N GLY A 74 -1.69 -4.67 -3.18
CA GLY A 74 -2.45 -4.52 -1.94
C GLY A 74 -3.09 -3.14 -1.76
N ALA A 75 -2.31 -2.07 -1.92
CA ALA A 75 -2.83 -0.72 -1.75
C ALA A 75 -3.85 -0.34 -2.83
N THR A 76 -3.64 -0.73 -4.09
CA THR A 76 -4.60 -0.43 -5.16
C THR A 76 -5.91 -1.20 -4.97
N PHE A 77 -5.86 -2.41 -4.42
CA PHE A 77 -7.05 -3.18 -4.10
C PHE A 77 -7.88 -2.53 -2.98
N ASP A 78 -7.24 -2.18 -1.86
CA ASP A 78 -7.87 -1.51 -0.71
C ASP A 78 -8.43 -0.13 -1.10
N VAL A 79 -7.60 0.70 -1.73
CA VAL A 79 -7.96 2.09 -2.05
C VAL A 79 -9.05 2.17 -3.11
N ALA A 80 -9.11 1.24 -4.07
CA ALA A 80 -10.18 1.19 -5.06
C ALA A 80 -11.56 1.16 -4.37
N MET A 81 -11.75 0.27 -3.39
CA MET A 81 -13.02 0.19 -2.64
C MET A 81 -13.18 1.34 -1.65
N ARG A 82 -12.13 1.65 -0.86
CA ARG A 82 -12.22 2.55 0.32
C ARG A 82 -12.38 4.03 -0.04
N PHE A 83 -11.77 4.49 -1.12
CA PHE A 83 -11.68 5.91 -1.45
C PHE A 83 -12.10 6.26 -2.86
N LEU A 84 -12.03 5.31 -3.78
CA LEU A 84 -12.43 5.54 -5.17
C LEU A 84 -13.82 4.99 -5.43
N TYR A 85 -14.33 4.13 -4.55
CA TYR A 85 -15.60 3.44 -4.68
C TYR A 85 -15.71 2.70 -6.01
N GLU A 86 -14.62 2.03 -6.39
CA GLU A 86 -14.47 1.24 -7.61
C GLU A 86 -14.21 -0.23 -7.25
N ASP A 87 -14.79 -1.16 -8.02
CA ASP A 87 -14.51 -2.60 -7.87
C ASP A 87 -13.09 -2.92 -8.39
N PRO A 88 -12.18 -3.45 -7.54
CA PRO A 88 -10.81 -3.74 -7.94
C PRO A 88 -10.73 -4.84 -9.01
N TRP A 89 -11.67 -5.77 -9.05
CA TRP A 89 -11.72 -6.84 -10.04
C TRP A 89 -12.20 -6.34 -11.40
N GLU A 90 -13.23 -5.48 -11.41
CA GLU A 90 -13.69 -4.83 -12.63
C GLU A 90 -12.60 -3.93 -13.23
N ARG A 91 -11.87 -3.20 -12.38
CA ARG A 91 -10.67 -2.45 -12.79
C ARG A 91 -9.69 -3.34 -13.56
N LEU A 92 -9.36 -4.52 -13.03
CA LEU A 92 -8.44 -5.46 -13.68
C LEU A 92 -8.99 -5.96 -15.02
N ARG A 93 -10.27 -6.37 -15.06
CA ARG A 93 -10.95 -6.84 -16.29
C ARG A 93 -11.02 -5.77 -17.36
N ALA A 94 -11.38 -4.54 -16.98
CA ALA A 94 -11.50 -3.42 -17.91
C ALA A 94 -10.16 -3.05 -18.53
N MET A 95 -9.08 -3.01 -17.72
CA MET A 95 -7.72 -2.81 -18.23
C MET A 95 -7.30 -3.94 -19.20
N ARG A 96 -7.52 -5.22 -18.83
CA ARG A 96 -7.17 -6.37 -19.67
C ARG A 96 -7.88 -6.35 -21.02
N LYS A 97 -9.14 -5.93 -21.07
CA LYS A 97 -9.91 -5.80 -22.31
C LYS A 97 -9.26 -4.81 -23.29
N LEU A 98 -8.61 -3.76 -22.80
CA LEU A 98 -7.97 -2.74 -23.63
C LEU A 98 -6.50 -3.02 -23.92
N VAL A 99 -5.83 -3.84 -23.12
CA VAL A 99 -4.42 -4.21 -23.26
C VAL A 99 -4.31 -5.74 -23.30
N PRO A 100 -4.58 -6.37 -24.44
CA PRO A 100 -4.55 -7.83 -24.57
C PRO A 100 -3.16 -8.42 -24.82
N ASN A 101 -2.13 -7.62 -25.05
CA ASN A 101 -0.83 -8.02 -25.60
C ASN A 101 0.34 -7.88 -24.63
N ILE A 102 0.18 -7.17 -23.52
CA ILE A 102 1.23 -6.96 -22.53
C ILE A 102 0.83 -7.69 -21.23
N PRO A 103 1.72 -8.47 -20.61
CA PRO A 103 1.43 -9.12 -19.32
C PRO A 103 1.10 -8.10 -18.24
N PHE A 104 0.14 -8.43 -17.39
CA PHE A 104 -0.17 -7.67 -16.18
C PHE A 104 0.53 -8.27 -14.97
N GLN A 105 1.15 -7.41 -14.19
CA GLN A 105 1.87 -7.78 -12.99
C GLN A 105 1.22 -7.17 -11.75
N ALA A 106 1.15 -7.95 -10.67
CA ALA A 106 0.71 -7.49 -9.37
C ALA A 106 1.72 -7.81 -8.27
N LEU A 107 1.81 -6.90 -7.30
CA LEU A 107 2.59 -7.09 -6.09
C LEU A 107 1.76 -7.85 -5.04
N ILE A 108 2.24 -9.01 -4.61
CA ILE A 108 1.55 -9.91 -3.67
C ILE A 108 2.41 -10.13 -2.43
N ARG A 109 1.82 -9.94 -1.24
CA ARG A 109 2.51 -10.10 0.05
C ARG A 109 2.44 -11.55 0.51
N GLY A 110 3.24 -12.44 -0.04
CA GLY A 110 3.38 -13.82 0.40
C GLY A 110 2.09 -14.43 0.97
N ALA A 111 2.09 -14.78 2.23
CA ALA A 111 0.96 -15.35 2.95
C ALA A 111 -0.17 -14.36 3.30
N ASN A 112 -0.05 -13.09 2.90
CA ASN A 112 -1.05 -12.04 3.18
C ASN A 112 -1.77 -11.56 1.89
N ALA A 113 -1.45 -12.09 0.72
CA ALA A 113 -1.98 -11.67 -0.57
C ALA A 113 -1.97 -10.14 -0.74
N VAL A 114 -3.12 -9.49 -0.82
CA VAL A 114 -3.25 -8.02 -0.88
C VAL A 114 -3.47 -7.37 0.48
N GLY A 115 -3.74 -8.16 1.54
CA GLY A 115 -4.09 -7.67 2.87
C GLY A 115 -2.89 -7.27 3.74
N TYR A 116 -3.21 -6.82 4.97
CA TYR A 116 -2.24 -6.36 5.97
C TYR A 116 -2.20 -7.26 7.22
N THR A 117 -3.06 -8.26 7.26
CA THR A 117 -3.22 -9.19 8.38
C THR A 117 -2.93 -10.63 7.93
N SER A 118 -2.90 -11.57 8.87
CA SER A 118 -2.75 -12.99 8.56
C SER A 118 -4.09 -13.58 8.13
N TYR A 119 -4.08 -14.31 7.02
CA TYR A 119 -5.24 -15.03 6.49
C TYR A 119 -4.99 -16.55 6.53
N PRO A 120 -6.05 -17.38 6.57
CA PRO A 120 -5.92 -18.81 6.33
C PRO A 120 -5.33 -19.08 4.95
N ASP A 121 -4.57 -20.18 4.82
CA ASP A 121 -3.85 -20.51 3.59
C ASP A 121 -4.79 -20.60 2.37
N ASN A 122 -5.98 -21.17 2.52
CA ASN A 122 -6.93 -21.31 1.43
C ASN A 122 -7.39 -19.95 0.86
N ALA A 123 -7.35 -18.87 1.65
CA ALA A 123 -7.66 -17.54 1.16
C ALA A 123 -6.62 -17.03 0.15
N ILE A 124 -5.34 -17.38 0.34
CA ILE A 124 -4.26 -17.02 -0.59
C ILE A 124 -4.39 -17.76 -1.92
N TYR A 125 -4.76 -19.05 -1.87
CA TYR A 125 -5.02 -19.84 -3.08
C TYR A 125 -6.23 -19.31 -3.85
N GLU A 126 -7.34 -19.05 -3.16
CA GLU A 126 -8.56 -18.53 -3.81
C GLU A 126 -8.33 -17.15 -4.42
N PHE A 127 -7.64 -16.25 -3.70
CA PHE A 127 -7.25 -14.94 -4.23
C PHE A 127 -6.42 -15.09 -5.51
N SER A 128 -5.37 -15.92 -5.50
CA SER A 128 -4.48 -16.12 -6.65
C SER A 128 -5.22 -16.70 -7.85
N LYS A 129 -6.10 -17.66 -7.63
CA LYS A 129 -6.97 -18.24 -8.65
C LYS A 129 -7.85 -17.16 -9.30
N ARG A 130 -8.58 -16.37 -8.50
CA ARG A 130 -9.43 -15.30 -9.02
C ARG A 130 -8.63 -14.21 -9.74
N ALA A 131 -7.42 -13.91 -9.29
CA ALA A 131 -6.55 -12.93 -9.95
C ALA A 131 -6.21 -13.37 -11.40
N VAL A 132 -5.81 -14.63 -11.60
CA VAL A 132 -5.54 -15.17 -12.94
C VAL A 132 -6.80 -15.19 -13.80
N GLU A 133 -7.93 -15.66 -13.27
CA GLU A 133 -9.23 -15.69 -13.97
C GLU A 133 -9.67 -14.29 -14.44
N ASN A 134 -9.28 -13.24 -13.74
CA ASN A 134 -9.62 -11.85 -14.06
C ASN A 134 -8.53 -11.13 -14.88
N GLY A 135 -7.46 -11.82 -15.28
CA GLY A 135 -6.49 -11.32 -16.26
C GLY A 135 -5.13 -10.93 -15.72
N LEU A 136 -4.76 -11.35 -14.50
CA LEU A 136 -3.39 -11.20 -13.98
C LEU A 136 -2.50 -12.33 -14.52
N ASP A 137 -1.27 -11.98 -14.92
CA ASP A 137 -0.32 -12.93 -15.51
C ASP A 137 0.87 -13.20 -14.60
N ILE A 138 1.42 -12.17 -13.94
CA ILE A 138 2.67 -12.22 -13.18
C ILE A 138 2.41 -11.83 -11.73
N PHE A 139 2.84 -12.70 -10.82
CA PHE A 139 2.78 -12.48 -9.38
C PHE A 139 4.17 -12.14 -8.86
N ARG A 140 4.43 -10.87 -8.52
CA ARG A 140 5.61 -10.44 -7.76
C ARG A 140 5.35 -10.73 -6.29
N VAL A 141 5.80 -11.90 -5.83
CA VAL A 141 5.58 -12.36 -4.46
C VAL A 141 6.75 -11.94 -3.59
N PHE A 142 6.46 -11.13 -2.58
CA PHE A 142 7.45 -10.67 -1.59
C PHE A 142 6.95 -10.92 -0.17
N ASP A 143 7.86 -10.85 0.79
CA ASP A 143 7.51 -10.82 2.21
C ASP A 143 8.18 -9.63 2.90
N SER A 144 7.49 -9.00 3.85
CA SER A 144 7.96 -7.77 4.49
C SER A 144 9.17 -7.94 5.40
N LEU A 145 9.49 -9.17 5.78
CA LEU A 145 10.65 -9.54 6.59
C LEU A 145 11.58 -10.51 5.86
N ASN A 146 11.35 -10.73 4.55
CA ASN A 146 11.97 -11.80 3.77
C ASN A 146 11.74 -13.21 4.36
N SER A 147 10.57 -13.43 4.98
CA SER A 147 10.20 -14.72 5.56
C SER A 147 9.96 -15.76 4.48
N LEU A 148 10.79 -16.80 4.45
CA LEU A 148 10.72 -17.87 3.45
C LEU A 148 9.42 -18.66 3.51
N ASP A 149 8.86 -18.89 4.70
CA ASP A 149 7.60 -19.65 4.85
C ASP A 149 6.42 -18.89 4.24
N SER A 150 6.40 -17.56 4.38
CA SER A 150 5.42 -16.67 3.77
C SER A 150 5.60 -16.63 2.24
N LEU A 151 6.82 -16.47 1.77
CA LEU A 151 7.16 -16.47 0.34
C LEU A 151 6.78 -17.79 -0.33
N LYS A 152 7.14 -18.94 0.26
CA LYS A 152 6.85 -20.28 -0.28
C LYS A 152 5.35 -20.50 -0.50
N LEU A 153 4.50 -20.07 0.44
CA LEU A 153 3.05 -20.16 0.29
C LEU A 153 2.54 -19.32 -0.88
N GLY A 154 2.89 -18.03 -0.92
CA GLY A 154 2.46 -17.12 -1.98
C GLY A 154 2.92 -17.56 -3.37
N MET A 155 4.18 -18.00 -3.47
CA MET A 155 4.75 -18.54 -4.71
C MET A 155 4.02 -19.82 -5.17
N HIS A 156 3.74 -20.74 -4.25
CA HIS A 156 3.00 -21.96 -4.56
C HIS A 156 1.56 -21.66 -4.98
N ALA A 157 0.88 -20.75 -4.30
CA ALA A 157 -0.48 -20.34 -4.66
C ALA A 157 -0.54 -19.70 -6.06
N ALA A 158 0.41 -18.81 -6.39
CA ALA A 158 0.53 -18.22 -7.71
C ALA A 158 0.81 -19.26 -8.81
N LYS A 159 1.70 -20.24 -8.54
CA LYS A 159 2.02 -21.35 -9.46
C LYS A 159 0.80 -22.24 -9.71
N VAL A 160 0.08 -22.64 -8.65
CA VAL A 160 -1.13 -23.47 -8.76
C VAL A 160 -2.23 -22.74 -9.54
N ALA A 161 -2.32 -21.42 -9.39
CA ALA A 161 -3.24 -20.60 -10.18
C ALA A 161 -2.85 -20.50 -11.67
N GLY A 162 -1.65 -20.92 -12.06
CA GLY A 162 -1.15 -20.85 -13.44
C GLY A 162 -0.43 -19.55 -13.81
N GLY A 163 -0.14 -18.70 -12.85
CA GLY A 163 0.57 -17.43 -13.06
C GLY A 163 2.10 -17.61 -13.14
N VAL A 164 2.76 -16.63 -13.72
CA VAL A 164 4.22 -16.48 -13.65
C VAL A 164 4.59 -16.07 -12.22
N VAL A 165 5.49 -16.83 -11.59
CA VAL A 165 5.96 -16.58 -10.22
C VAL A 165 7.26 -15.79 -10.26
N GLU A 166 7.21 -14.54 -9.82
CA GLU A 166 8.38 -13.72 -9.53
C GLU A 166 8.60 -13.70 -8.01
N GLY A 167 9.45 -14.62 -7.52
CA GLY A 167 9.85 -14.66 -6.10
C GLY A 167 10.83 -13.55 -5.81
N THR A 168 10.55 -12.73 -4.80
CA THR A 168 11.21 -11.43 -4.65
C THR A 168 11.88 -11.28 -3.28
N ILE A 169 13.17 -10.93 -3.29
CA ILE A 169 13.91 -10.51 -2.11
C ILE A 169 13.75 -8.99 -1.92
N CYS A 170 13.44 -8.57 -0.71
CA CYS A 170 13.39 -7.15 -0.34
C CYS A 170 14.79 -6.69 0.09
N TYR A 171 15.29 -5.65 -0.59
CA TYR A 171 16.62 -5.09 -0.37
C TYR A 171 16.58 -3.95 0.66
N THR A 172 17.54 -3.96 1.59
CA THR A 172 17.84 -2.87 2.54
C THR A 172 19.34 -2.90 2.84
N GLY A 173 19.86 -1.84 3.44
CA GLY A 173 21.28 -1.72 3.72
C GLY A 173 22.15 -1.40 2.48
N ASP A 174 23.42 -1.80 2.51
CA ASP A 174 24.37 -1.54 1.44
C ASP A 174 25.39 -2.69 1.34
N VAL A 175 25.17 -3.62 0.41
CA VAL A 175 26.04 -4.82 0.25
C VAL A 175 27.48 -4.48 -0.14
N ALA A 176 27.74 -3.29 -0.69
CA ALA A 176 29.08 -2.80 -0.97
C ALA A 176 29.76 -2.17 0.26
N ASN A 177 29.03 -1.96 1.35
CA ASN A 177 29.54 -1.42 2.61
C ASN A 177 29.01 -2.23 3.82
N PRO A 178 29.43 -3.49 3.97
CA PRO A 178 28.92 -4.39 5.00
C PRO A 178 29.27 -3.95 6.45
N GLU A 179 30.26 -3.08 6.63
CA GLU A 179 30.59 -2.54 7.96
C GLU A 179 29.47 -1.65 8.51
N ARG A 180 28.81 -0.89 7.63
CA ARG A 180 27.67 -0.04 8.01
C ARG A 180 26.39 -0.86 8.23
N HIS A 181 26.23 -1.97 7.51
CA HIS A 181 25.02 -2.81 7.55
C HIS A 181 25.40 -4.29 7.70
N PRO A 182 25.91 -4.70 8.85
CA PRO A 182 26.49 -6.04 9.04
C PRO A 182 25.46 -7.18 8.93
N LYS A 183 24.16 -6.87 9.05
CA LYS A 183 23.08 -7.84 8.95
C LYS A 183 22.72 -8.18 7.50
N TYR A 184 22.74 -7.19 6.60
CA TYR A 184 22.27 -7.31 5.21
C TYR A 184 23.43 -7.37 4.23
N THR A 185 24.23 -8.43 4.36
CA THR A 185 25.41 -8.67 3.54
C THR A 185 25.08 -9.32 2.20
N LEU A 186 26.06 -9.40 1.30
CA LEU A 186 25.92 -10.18 0.06
C LEU A 186 25.58 -11.64 0.35
N ASP A 187 26.22 -12.27 1.34
CA ASP A 187 25.96 -13.67 1.72
C ASP A 187 24.53 -13.87 2.22
N TYR A 188 23.98 -12.91 2.96
CA TYR A 188 22.56 -12.94 3.37
C TYR A 188 21.64 -13.01 2.15
N TYR A 189 21.83 -12.13 1.17
CA TYR A 189 21.00 -12.12 -0.03
C TYR A 189 21.20 -13.34 -0.91
N MET A 190 22.44 -13.80 -1.07
CA MET A 190 22.73 -15.02 -1.83
C MET A 190 22.08 -16.24 -1.19
N GLY A 191 22.08 -16.33 0.13
CA GLY A 191 21.38 -17.39 0.87
C GLY A 191 19.86 -17.38 0.62
N LEU A 192 19.23 -16.20 0.62
CA LEU A 192 17.79 -16.06 0.28
C LEU A 192 17.50 -16.50 -1.16
N VAL A 193 18.37 -16.11 -2.12
CA VAL A 193 18.22 -16.54 -3.52
C VAL A 193 18.32 -18.06 -3.65
N ASP A 194 19.28 -18.69 -2.96
CA ASP A 194 19.45 -20.15 -2.93
C ASP A 194 18.18 -20.85 -2.46
N GLU A 195 17.59 -20.36 -1.36
CA GLU A 195 16.35 -20.89 -0.81
C GLU A 195 15.15 -20.72 -1.76
N LEU A 196 15.03 -19.56 -2.42
CA LEU A 196 13.96 -19.33 -3.39
C LEU A 196 14.09 -20.25 -4.61
N VAL A 197 15.30 -20.42 -5.13
CA VAL A 197 15.57 -21.35 -6.25
C VAL A 197 15.28 -22.78 -5.83
N ALA A 198 15.67 -23.18 -4.63
CA ALA A 198 15.42 -24.53 -4.10
C ALA A 198 13.93 -24.88 -3.97
N THR A 199 13.02 -23.91 -3.94
CA THR A 199 11.58 -24.17 -3.91
C THR A 199 11.07 -24.88 -5.18
N GLY A 200 11.73 -24.70 -6.32
CA GLY A 200 11.26 -25.19 -7.62
C GLY A 200 10.00 -24.47 -8.14
N HIS A 201 9.63 -23.35 -7.53
CA HIS A 201 8.45 -22.56 -7.93
C HIS A 201 8.82 -21.24 -8.63
N LEU A 202 10.09 -20.87 -8.63
CA LEU A 202 10.59 -19.61 -9.14
C LEU A 202 10.70 -19.61 -10.66
N HIS A 203 10.06 -18.63 -11.33
CA HIS A 203 10.22 -18.39 -12.76
C HIS A 203 11.13 -17.19 -13.01
N VAL A 204 11.04 -16.14 -12.21
CA VAL A 204 11.83 -14.89 -12.26
C VAL A 204 12.24 -14.52 -10.84
N LEU A 205 13.47 -14.09 -10.65
CA LEU A 205 13.94 -13.55 -9.38
C LEU A 205 13.72 -12.04 -9.36
N GLY A 206 12.95 -11.55 -8.40
CA GLY A 206 12.78 -10.14 -8.13
C GLY A 206 13.79 -9.61 -7.09
N ILE A 207 14.35 -8.45 -7.31
CA ILE A 207 15.08 -7.66 -6.30
C ILE A 207 14.28 -6.37 -6.10
N LYS A 208 13.74 -6.18 -4.89
CA LYS A 208 12.88 -5.06 -4.57
C LYS A 208 13.55 -4.11 -3.59
N ASP A 209 14.00 -2.97 -4.11
CA ASP A 209 14.51 -1.84 -3.35
C ASP A 209 13.39 -0.80 -3.16
N MET A 210 12.77 -0.77 -1.98
CA MET A 210 11.61 0.05 -1.67
C MET A 210 11.93 1.52 -1.39
N ALA A 211 13.17 1.83 -1.07
CA ALA A 211 13.57 3.16 -0.61
C ALA A 211 14.58 3.86 -1.54
N GLY A 212 15.08 3.17 -2.57
CA GLY A 212 16.12 3.71 -3.45
C GLY A 212 17.52 3.62 -2.83
N LEU A 213 17.80 2.53 -2.09
CA LEU A 213 19.07 2.29 -1.38
C LEU A 213 20.12 1.59 -2.25
N LEU A 214 19.68 0.92 -3.31
CA LEU A 214 20.54 0.12 -4.19
C LEU A 214 21.44 1.03 -5.03
N LYS A 215 22.60 1.39 -4.48
CA LYS A 215 23.59 2.21 -5.17
C LYS A 215 24.19 1.47 -6.37
N PRO A 216 24.71 2.17 -7.42
CA PRO A 216 25.26 1.53 -8.61
C PRO A 216 26.32 0.46 -8.33
N GLN A 217 27.18 0.66 -7.34
CA GLN A 217 28.20 -0.33 -6.95
C GLN A 217 27.56 -1.57 -6.34
N SER A 218 26.60 -1.40 -5.41
CA SER A 218 25.85 -2.49 -4.79
C SER A 218 25.01 -3.25 -5.81
N ALA A 219 24.44 -2.54 -6.80
CA ALA A 219 23.72 -3.13 -7.93
C ALA A 219 24.63 -4.08 -8.73
N ARG A 220 25.82 -3.61 -9.14
CA ARG A 220 26.79 -4.46 -9.87
C ARG A 220 27.21 -5.67 -9.05
N LEU A 221 27.46 -5.48 -7.75
CA LEU A 221 27.89 -6.56 -6.87
C LEU A 221 26.79 -7.61 -6.70
N LEU A 222 25.59 -7.21 -6.33
CA LEU A 222 24.48 -8.13 -6.04
C LEU A 222 24.01 -8.83 -7.32
N VAL A 223 23.64 -8.07 -8.35
CA VAL A 223 23.15 -8.63 -9.61
C VAL A 223 24.20 -9.48 -10.30
N GLY A 224 25.47 -9.02 -10.35
CA GLY A 224 26.57 -9.77 -10.92
C GLY A 224 26.84 -11.09 -10.21
N SER A 225 26.78 -11.12 -8.88
CA SER A 225 26.95 -12.35 -8.07
C SER A 225 25.82 -13.34 -8.32
N ILE A 226 24.57 -12.87 -8.38
CA ILE A 226 23.41 -13.71 -8.69
C ILE A 226 23.54 -14.28 -10.11
N ARG A 227 23.87 -13.43 -11.10
CA ARG A 227 24.04 -13.84 -12.51
C ARG A 227 25.16 -14.86 -12.67
N ALA A 228 26.26 -14.70 -11.97
CA ALA A 228 27.38 -15.64 -12.00
C ALA A 228 26.98 -17.03 -11.47
N LYS A 229 26.16 -17.07 -10.41
CA LYS A 229 25.71 -18.33 -9.79
C LYS A 229 24.56 -18.97 -10.53
N TYR A 230 23.63 -18.16 -11.06
CA TYR A 230 22.40 -18.60 -11.74
C TYR A 230 22.30 -17.97 -13.14
N PRO A 231 23.07 -18.46 -14.13
CA PRO A 231 23.17 -17.85 -15.45
C PRO A 231 21.88 -17.86 -16.25
N ASP A 232 20.99 -18.84 -16.01
CA ASP A 232 19.75 -19.03 -16.74
C ASP A 232 18.51 -18.43 -16.04
N LEU A 233 18.64 -17.92 -14.80
CA LEU A 233 17.55 -17.35 -14.04
C LEU A 233 17.30 -15.90 -14.49
N PRO A 234 16.08 -15.54 -14.95
CA PRO A 234 15.74 -14.14 -15.18
C PRO A 234 15.81 -13.31 -13.89
N ILE A 235 16.42 -12.13 -13.97
CA ILE A 235 16.55 -11.19 -12.84
C ILE A 235 15.79 -9.92 -13.17
N HIS A 236 14.89 -9.53 -12.28
CA HIS A 236 14.06 -8.33 -12.36
C HIS A 236 14.36 -7.41 -11.18
N VAL A 237 14.67 -6.13 -11.44
CA VAL A 237 15.06 -5.17 -10.40
C VAL A 237 14.08 -4.00 -10.33
N HIS A 238 13.62 -3.71 -9.13
CA HIS A 238 12.76 -2.58 -8.76
C HIS A 238 13.51 -1.65 -7.82
N SER A 239 13.41 -0.33 -8.03
CA SER A 239 13.91 0.68 -7.11
C SER A 239 13.08 1.96 -7.16
N HIS A 240 13.23 2.79 -6.13
CA HIS A 240 12.66 4.13 -6.04
C HIS A 240 13.72 5.19 -6.25
N ASP A 241 13.29 6.42 -6.61
CA ASP A 241 14.21 7.53 -6.94
C ASP A 241 14.30 8.58 -5.84
N THR A 242 14.03 8.20 -4.60
CA THR A 242 14.01 9.12 -3.45
C THR A 242 15.32 9.88 -3.30
N ALA A 243 16.46 9.22 -3.51
CA ALA A 243 17.79 9.85 -3.48
C ALA A 243 18.22 10.49 -4.82
N GLY A 244 17.45 10.30 -5.91
CA GLY A 244 17.80 10.81 -7.24
C GLY A 244 18.89 10.01 -7.96
N ILE A 245 19.11 8.76 -7.59
CA ILE A 245 20.16 7.89 -8.18
C ILE A 245 19.59 6.69 -8.94
N ALA A 246 18.27 6.50 -8.97
CA ALA A 246 17.67 5.26 -9.44
C ALA A 246 17.93 4.98 -10.91
N VAL A 247 17.99 5.99 -11.79
CA VAL A 247 18.38 5.80 -13.20
C VAL A 247 19.78 5.19 -13.28
N ALA A 248 20.76 5.74 -12.57
CA ALA A 248 22.13 5.22 -12.54
C ALA A 248 22.20 3.80 -11.98
N SER A 249 21.39 3.51 -10.95
CA SER A 249 21.30 2.18 -10.35
C SER A 249 20.69 1.16 -11.30
N MET A 250 19.63 1.52 -12.03
CA MET A 250 18.99 0.63 -13.02
C MET A 250 19.91 0.33 -14.21
N LEU A 251 20.63 1.34 -14.70
CA LEU A 251 21.65 1.13 -15.72
C LEU A 251 22.75 0.18 -15.24
N ALA A 252 23.22 0.35 -14.00
CA ALA A 252 24.20 -0.54 -13.39
C ALA A 252 23.68 -1.98 -13.22
N CYS A 253 22.38 -2.15 -12.91
CA CYS A 253 21.74 -3.47 -12.87
C CYS A 253 21.71 -4.14 -14.25
N ALA A 254 21.31 -3.38 -15.29
CA ALA A 254 21.28 -3.89 -16.66
C ALA A 254 22.68 -4.31 -17.13
N GLU A 255 23.71 -3.48 -16.89
CA GLU A 255 25.11 -3.79 -17.18
C GLU A 255 25.62 -5.04 -16.44
N ALA A 256 25.14 -5.26 -15.21
CA ALA A 256 25.49 -6.42 -14.39
C ALA A 256 24.73 -7.70 -14.77
N GLY A 257 23.77 -7.61 -15.69
CA GLY A 257 23.03 -8.75 -16.23
C GLY A 257 21.61 -8.92 -15.70
N ALA A 258 20.96 -7.86 -15.18
CA ALA A 258 19.52 -7.86 -14.98
C ALA A 258 18.81 -7.90 -16.34
N ASP A 259 17.78 -8.74 -16.45
CA ASP A 259 17.00 -8.90 -17.69
C ASP A 259 15.89 -7.84 -17.75
N VAL A 260 15.31 -7.49 -16.60
CA VAL A 260 14.19 -6.56 -16.46
C VAL A 260 14.48 -5.52 -15.40
N ILE A 261 14.12 -4.26 -15.67
CA ILE A 261 14.18 -3.16 -14.71
C ILE A 261 12.87 -2.39 -14.71
N ASP A 262 12.52 -1.82 -13.54
CA ASP A 262 11.31 -1.02 -13.38
C ASP A 262 11.55 0.44 -13.71
N ALA A 263 10.54 1.05 -14.34
CA ALA A 263 10.51 2.48 -14.61
C ALA A 263 9.07 3.00 -14.61
N ALA A 264 8.90 4.30 -14.51
CA ALA A 264 7.61 4.97 -14.69
C ALA A 264 7.71 5.99 -15.83
N ILE A 265 6.59 6.28 -16.49
CA ILE A 265 6.51 7.37 -17.47
C ILE A 265 7.01 8.66 -16.81
N ASP A 266 7.74 9.48 -17.55
CA ASP A 266 8.54 10.61 -17.04
C ASP A 266 7.78 11.52 -16.09
N SER A 267 6.55 11.93 -16.47
CA SER A 267 5.69 12.77 -15.61
C SER A 267 5.19 12.07 -14.34
N MET A 268 5.32 10.74 -14.25
CA MET A 268 4.93 9.92 -13.10
C MET A 268 6.14 9.33 -12.37
N SER A 269 7.35 9.74 -12.74
CA SER A 269 8.62 9.24 -12.20
C SER A 269 9.26 10.21 -11.21
N GLY A 270 10.38 9.77 -10.63
CA GLY A 270 11.21 10.57 -9.74
C GLY A 270 10.69 10.72 -8.32
N LEU A 271 11.44 11.40 -7.46
CA LEU A 271 11.12 11.58 -6.04
C LEU A 271 10.84 10.22 -5.37
N THR A 272 9.68 10.08 -4.73
CA THR A 272 9.28 8.83 -4.06
C THR A 272 8.79 7.75 -5.03
N SER A 273 8.67 8.05 -6.33
CA SER A 273 8.30 7.11 -7.39
C SER A 273 9.53 6.38 -7.95
N GLN A 274 9.37 5.69 -9.08
CA GLN A 274 10.40 4.94 -9.78
C GLN A 274 11.23 5.84 -10.72
N PRO A 275 12.36 5.35 -11.27
CA PRO A 275 13.15 6.12 -12.23
C PRO A 275 12.40 6.41 -13.52
N SER A 276 12.78 7.50 -14.19
CA SER A 276 12.21 7.94 -15.47
C SER A 276 12.48 6.90 -16.57
N MET A 277 11.39 6.44 -17.21
CA MET A 277 11.46 5.51 -18.34
C MET A 277 12.16 6.16 -19.54
N GLY A 278 11.84 7.41 -19.84
CA GLY A 278 12.47 8.15 -20.93
C GLY A 278 13.97 8.33 -20.75
N ALA A 279 14.41 8.60 -19.52
CA ALA A 279 15.84 8.70 -19.20
C ALA A 279 16.57 7.38 -19.40
N ILE A 280 15.99 6.25 -18.95
CA ILE A 280 16.58 4.91 -19.13
C ILE A 280 16.62 4.54 -20.62
N VAL A 281 15.50 4.68 -21.34
CA VAL A 281 15.40 4.33 -22.76
C VAL A 281 16.42 5.13 -23.59
N SER A 282 16.52 6.44 -23.36
CA SER A 282 17.48 7.29 -24.05
C SER A 282 18.94 6.95 -23.68
N SER A 283 19.21 6.56 -22.45
CA SER A 283 20.56 6.15 -22.01
C SER A 283 21.04 4.83 -22.64
N LEU A 284 20.12 3.91 -22.92
CA LEU A 284 20.39 2.60 -23.54
C LEU A 284 20.21 2.60 -25.05
N GLU A 285 19.80 3.72 -25.65
CA GLU A 285 19.58 3.83 -27.09
C GLU A 285 20.87 3.52 -27.86
N GLN A 286 20.76 2.74 -28.91
CA GLN A 286 21.89 2.29 -29.77
C GLN A 286 22.94 1.41 -29.07
N MET A 287 22.70 1.00 -27.80
CA MET A 287 23.54 0.02 -27.10
C MET A 287 23.01 -1.41 -27.33
N GLU A 288 23.83 -2.41 -27.07
CA GLU A 288 23.41 -3.82 -27.05
C GLU A 288 22.29 -4.07 -26.02
N LEU A 289 22.25 -3.26 -24.97
CA LEU A 289 21.23 -3.29 -23.90
C LEU A 289 19.96 -2.47 -24.25
N GLY A 290 19.80 -2.03 -25.48
CA GLY A 290 18.64 -1.22 -25.91
C GLY A 290 17.30 -1.90 -25.60
N THR A 291 16.32 -1.10 -25.16
CA THR A 291 15.03 -1.60 -24.64
C THR A 291 14.03 -1.96 -25.76
N GLY A 292 14.25 -1.49 -26.97
CA GLY A 292 13.30 -1.62 -28.09
C GLY A 292 12.03 -0.78 -27.93
N ILE A 293 11.94 0.08 -26.90
CA ILE A 293 10.86 1.05 -26.72
C ILE A 293 11.25 2.37 -27.41
N SER A 294 10.32 2.96 -28.14
CA SER A 294 10.55 4.24 -28.84
C SER A 294 10.41 5.43 -27.89
N HIS A 295 11.37 6.36 -27.94
CA HIS A 295 11.29 7.61 -27.20
C HIS A 295 10.01 8.41 -27.54
N ASP A 296 9.63 8.48 -28.82
CA ASP A 296 8.41 9.16 -29.25
C ASP A 296 7.14 8.55 -28.65
N SER A 297 7.13 7.22 -28.49
CA SER A 297 6.03 6.52 -27.82
C SER A 297 5.92 6.93 -26.35
N ILE A 298 7.05 7.04 -25.64
CA ILE A 298 7.07 7.50 -24.26
C ILE A 298 6.57 8.94 -24.17
N GLN A 299 6.99 9.83 -25.09
CA GLN A 299 6.58 11.24 -25.06
C GLN A 299 5.06 11.41 -25.25
N ARG A 300 4.40 10.59 -26.09
CA ARG A 300 2.93 10.61 -26.22
C ARG A 300 2.24 10.25 -24.93
N LEU A 301 2.70 9.19 -24.24
CA LEU A 301 2.17 8.80 -22.94
C LEU A 301 2.46 9.85 -21.87
N ASN A 302 3.64 10.46 -21.92
CA ASN A 302 4.08 11.49 -20.98
C ASN A 302 3.20 12.76 -21.05
N LEU A 303 2.81 13.19 -22.24
CA LEU A 303 1.88 14.31 -22.42
C LEU A 303 0.54 14.06 -21.71
N TYR A 304 -0.04 12.88 -21.90
CA TYR A 304 -1.28 12.51 -21.23
C TYR A 304 -1.12 12.50 -19.70
N TRP A 305 -0.11 11.81 -19.19
CA TRP A 305 0.08 11.69 -17.75
C TRP A 305 0.45 13.02 -17.09
N SER A 306 1.13 13.92 -17.78
CA SER A 306 1.43 15.27 -17.25
C SER A 306 0.18 16.11 -17.03
N GLU A 307 -0.85 15.97 -17.88
CA GLU A 307 -2.14 16.63 -17.72
C GLU A 307 -2.97 15.96 -16.62
N VAL A 308 -3.06 14.63 -16.64
CA VAL A 308 -3.82 13.86 -15.64
C VAL A 308 -3.27 14.06 -14.24
N ARG A 309 -1.95 14.10 -14.06
CA ARG A 309 -1.28 14.33 -12.77
C ARG A 309 -1.80 15.59 -12.08
N GLN A 310 -2.11 16.66 -12.81
CA GLN A 310 -2.61 17.91 -12.24
C GLN A 310 -3.95 17.72 -11.51
N LEU A 311 -4.79 16.77 -11.92
CA LEU A 311 -6.06 16.47 -11.25
C LEU A 311 -5.85 15.90 -9.86
N TYR A 312 -4.70 15.26 -9.63
CA TYR A 312 -4.35 14.57 -8.38
C TYR A 312 -3.42 15.40 -7.47
N GLN A 313 -3.13 16.63 -7.84
CA GLN A 313 -2.21 17.50 -7.08
C GLN A 313 -2.60 17.67 -5.60
N CYS A 314 -3.89 17.57 -5.27
CA CYS A 314 -4.36 17.64 -3.89
C CYS A 314 -3.89 16.46 -3.01
N PHE A 315 -3.44 15.37 -3.61
CA PHE A 315 -2.90 14.19 -2.91
C PHE A 315 -1.37 14.16 -2.90
N GLU A 316 -0.71 15.00 -3.70
CA GLU A 316 0.75 15.07 -3.73
C GLU A 316 1.27 15.74 -2.45
N GLN A 317 2.30 15.14 -1.89
CA GLN A 317 3.07 15.80 -0.84
C GLN A 317 4.01 16.83 -1.46
N ASN A 318 4.29 17.90 -0.73
CA ASN A 318 5.14 19.01 -1.21
C ASN A 318 6.64 18.63 -1.19
N VAL A 319 6.98 17.46 -1.74
CA VAL A 319 8.37 17.02 -1.94
C VAL A 319 8.86 17.60 -3.26
N LYS A 320 9.82 18.52 -3.21
CA LYS A 320 10.28 19.28 -4.39
C LYS A 320 11.62 18.80 -4.96
N ALA A 321 12.34 17.99 -4.21
CA ALA A 321 13.67 17.52 -4.59
C ALA A 321 13.94 16.13 -4.02
N SER A 322 14.89 15.43 -4.63
CA SER A 322 15.46 14.20 -4.08
C SER A 322 16.14 14.47 -2.72
N ASP A 323 16.08 13.49 -1.83
CA ASP A 323 16.61 13.60 -0.47
C ASP A 323 17.56 12.42 -0.17
N SER A 324 18.86 12.68 -0.16
CA SER A 324 19.87 11.66 0.16
C SER A 324 19.86 11.21 1.63
N SER A 325 19.11 11.89 2.53
CA SER A 325 18.92 11.40 3.89
C SER A 325 18.17 10.06 3.95
N VAL A 326 17.58 9.62 2.83
CA VAL A 326 17.01 8.28 2.70
C VAL A 326 18.04 7.17 2.99
N PHE A 327 19.31 7.38 2.71
CA PHE A 327 20.38 6.42 3.05
C PHE A 327 20.61 6.28 4.57
N ASP A 328 20.05 7.18 5.38
CA ASP A 328 20.08 7.09 6.84
C ASP A 328 18.79 6.50 7.40
N HIS A 329 17.62 7.06 7.04
CA HIS A 329 16.34 6.60 7.58
C HIS A 329 15.71 5.42 6.82
N GLU A 330 16.10 5.17 5.57
CA GLU A 330 15.67 4.05 4.72
C GLU A 330 14.13 3.90 4.59
N MET A 331 13.37 5.01 4.66
CA MET A 331 11.92 4.96 4.46
C MET A 331 11.57 4.59 3.03
N PRO A 332 10.69 3.59 2.81
CA PRO A 332 10.14 3.30 1.48
C PRO A 332 9.43 4.52 0.87
N GLY A 333 9.51 4.69 -0.46
CA GLY A 333 8.94 5.84 -1.15
C GLY A 333 7.47 6.08 -0.84
N GLY A 334 6.62 5.05 -0.97
CA GLY A 334 5.19 5.14 -0.62
C GLY A 334 4.93 5.38 0.87
N GLN A 335 5.80 4.87 1.76
CA GLN A 335 5.68 5.13 3.20
C GLN A 335 6.08 6.56 3.54
N TYR A 336 7.11 7.11 2.89
CA TYR A 336 7.57 8.47 3.11
C TYR A 336 6.44 9.50 2.94
N THR A 337 5.74 9.44 1.82
CA THR A 337 4.62 10.34 1.54
C THR A 337 3.42 10.10 2.45
N ASN A 338 3.07 8.83 2.72
CA ASN A 338 1.97 8.49 3.63
C ASN A 338 2.26 8.94 5.07
N LEU A 339 3.48 8.70 5.57
CA LEU A 339 3.88 9.10 6.93
C LEU A 339 3.92 10.62 7.08
N MET A 340 4.39 11.34 6.05
CA MET A 340 4.36 12.80 6.03
C MET A 340 2.93 13.34 6.10
N PHE A 341 2.01 12.77 5.32
CA PHE A 341 0.59 13.14 5.36
C PHE A 341 -0.03 12.85 6.74
N GLN A 342 0.21 11.66 7.29
CA GLN A 342 -0.28 11.28 8.62
C GLN A 342 0.27 12.20 9.71
N SER A 343 1.54 12.56 9.65
CA SER A 343 2.19 13.47 10.61
C SER A 343 1.56 14.86 10.57
N GLN A 344 1.22 15.37 9.38
CA GLN A 344 0.50 16.64 9.25
C GLN A 344 -0.87 16.58 9.90
N GLN A 345 -1.62 15.50 9.71
CA GLN A 345 -2.93 15.29 10.32
C GLN A 345 -2.88 15.19 11.85
N LEU A 346 -1.80 14.62 12.38
CA LEU A 346 -1.53 14.54 13.83
C LEU A 346 -0.99 15.85 14.43
N GLY A 347 -0.83 16.91 13.64
CA GLY A 347 -0.22 18.16 14.09
C GLY A 347 1.31 18.10 14.25
N LEU A 348 1.95 17.04 13.79
CA LEU A 348 3.40 16.81 13.89
C LEU A 348 4.17 17.23 12.61
N GLY A 349 3.52 17.92 11.66
CA GLY A 349 4.12 18.26 10.36
C GLY A 349 5.38 19.13 10.47
N SER A 350 5.46 20.01 11.47
CA SER A 350 6.66 20.82 11.74
C SER A 350 7.84 20.01 12.31
N GLN A 351 7.59 18.80 12.82
CA GLN A 351 8.58 17.91 13.45
C GLN A 351 9.05 16.81 12.49
N TRP A 352 8.93 17.00 11.16
CA TRP A 352 9.28 15.99 10.17
C TRP A 352 10.72 15.48 10.29
N SER A 353 11.67 16.37 10.63
CA SER A 353 13.06 15.97 10.87
C SER A 353 13.22 15.05 12.08
N GLU A 354 12.47 15.31 13.15
CA GLU A 354 12.45 14.47 14.36
C GLU A 354 11.82 13.11 14.05
N ILE A 355 10.75 13.08 13.22
CA ILE A 355 10.12 11.83 12.78
C ILE A 355 11.08 10.98 11.94
N LYS A 356 11.88 11.58 11.04
CA LYS A 356 12.90 10.85 10.29
C LYS A 356 13.93 10.21 11.24
N HIS A 357 14.37 10.95 12.26
CA HIS A 357 15.30 10.43 13.26
C HIS A 357 14.67 9.31 14.10
N ALA A 358 13.46 9.54 14.63
CA ALA A 358 12.73 8.54 15.38
C ALA A 358 12.43 7.27 14.56
N TYR A 359 12.28 7.39 13.23
CA TYR A 359 12.10 6.24 12.35
C TYR A 359 13.35 5.34 12.30
N MET A 360 14.54 5.93 12.31
CA MET A 360 15.80 5.16 12.42
C MET A 360 15.87 4.44 13.76
N GLU A 361 15.60 5.14 14.87
CA GLU A 361 15.60 4.56 16.21
C GLU A 361 14.55 3.45 16.34
N ALA A 362 13.33 3.69 15.84
CA ALA A 362 12.25 2.71 15.83
C ALA A 362 12.61 1.44 15.03
N ASN A 363 13.32 1.59 13.90
CA ASN A 363 13.82 0.44 13.16
C ASN A 363 14.81 -0.40 13.96
N MET A 364 15.72 0.26 14.67
CA MET A 364 16.68 -0.44 15.55
C MET A 364 15.98 -1.14 16.71
N LEU A 365 14.98 -0.50 17.33
CA LEU A 365 14.12 -1.11 18.36
C LEU A 365 13.34 -2.32 17.85
N CYS A 366 12.96 -2.35 16.57
CA CYS A 366 12.34 -3.50 15.91
C CYS A 366 13.36 -4.60 15.52
N GLY A 367 14.66 -4.38 15.74
CA GLY A 367 15.73 -5.31 15.43
C GLY A 367 16.35 -5.12 14.06
N ASP A 368 16.38 -3.90 13.54
CA ASP A 368 16.89 -3.55 12.21
C ASP A 368 16.25 -4.42 11.12
N ILE A 369 14.98 -4.14 10.81
CA ILE A 369 14.17 -4.95 9.91
C ILE A 369 14.13 -4.38 8.49
N VAL A 370 13.80 -5.25 7.53
CA VAL A 370 13.44 -4.81 6.19
C VAL A 370 12.16 -3.97 6.26
N LYS A 371 12.16 -2.82 5.58
CA LYS A 371 11.06 -1.84 5.61
C LYS A 371 10.26 -1.88 4.32
N VAL A 372 9.21 -2.67 4.30
CA VAL A 372 8.20 -2.73 3.24
C VAL A 372 6.84 -3.03 3.87
N THR A 373 5.76 -2.47 3.37
CA THR A 373 4.43 -2.69 3.98
C THR A 373 4.09 -4.17 4.14
N PRO A 374 3.75 -4.69 5.34
CA PRO A 374 3.34 -3.92 6.55
C PRO A 374 4.45 -3.56 7.54
N SER A 375 5.67 -4.09 7.47
CA SER A 375 6.75 -3.81 8.44
C SER A 375 7.11 -2.32 8.51
N SER A 376 7.15 -1.61 7.36
CA SER A 376 7.38 -0.17 7.32
C SER A 376 6.31 0.64 8.06
N LYS A 377 5.07 0.15 8.09
CA LYS A 377 3.99 0.76 8.88
C LYS A 377 4.27 0.61 10.38
N VAL A 378 4.74 -0.55 10.82
CA VAL A 378 5.11 -0.79 12.22
C VAL A 378 6.16 0.22 12.68
N VAL A 379 7.25 0.37 11.90
CA VAL A 379 8.32 1.33 12.21
C VAL A 379 7.79 2.77 12.21
N GLY A 380 6.94 3.12 11.23
CA GLY A 380 6.33 4.45 11.15
C GLY A 380 5.39 4.77 12.31
N ASP A 381 4.53 3.82 12.70
CA ASP A 381 3.62 3.98 13.83
C ASP A 381 4.40 4.14 15.15
N LEU A 382 5.48 3.35 15.34
CA LEU A 382 6.35 3.48 16.50
C LEU A 382 7.08 4.83 16.51
N ALA A 383 7.62 5.27 15.38
CA ALA A 383 8.29 6.57 15.28
C ALA A 383 7.35 7.74 15.61
N GLN A 384 6.13 7.74 15.07
CA GLN A 384 5.14 8.77 15.39
C GLN A 384 4.73 8.73 16.86
N PHE A 385 4.57 7.53 17.43
CA PHE A 385 4.29 7.35 18.85
C PHE A 385 5.42 7.92 19.71
N MET A 386 6.69 7.66 19.36
CA MET A 386 7.85 8.19 20.07
C MET A 386 7.87 9.74 20.03
N VAL A 387 7.70 10.35 18.86
CA VAL A 387 7.70 11.82 18.72
C VAL A 387 6.52 12.46 19.44
N ALA A 388 5.32 11.90 19.30
CA ALA A 388 4.11 12.43 19.96
C ALA A 388 4.23 12.40 21.49
N ASN A 389 4.88 11.39 22.05
CA ASN A 389 5.06 11.22 23.50
C ASN A 389 6.44 11.71 23.99
N LYS A 390 7.27 12.31 23.11
CA LYS A 390 8.64 12.80 23.43
C LYS A 390 9.54 11.74 24.05
N LEU A 391 9.48 10.51 23.50
CA LEU A 391 10.27 9.36 23.94
C LEU A 391 11.50 9.19 23.07
N SER A 392 12.65 8.94 23.67
CA SER A 392 13.84 8.41 23.01
C SER A 392 13.77 6.88 22.92
N ALA A 393 14.65 6.26 22.14
CA ALA A 393 14.78 4.79 22.10
C ALA A 393 15.02 4.20 23.49
N ARG A 394 15.84 4.86 24.30
CA ARG A 394 16.13 4.45 25.66
C ARG A 394 14.89 4.48 26.56
N ASP A 395 14.07 5.53 26.47
CA ASP A 395 12.82 5.64 27.23
C ASP A 395 11.86 4.51 26.86
N VAL A 396 11.81 4.14 25.56
CA VAL A 396 11.01 3.00 25.11
C VAL A 396 11.51 1.69 25.72
N GLU A 397 12.81 1.42 25.73
CA GLU A 397 13.38 0.21 26.33
C GLU A 397 13.14 0.14 27.85
N GLU A 398 13.35 1.25 28.57
CA GLU A 398 13.20 1.31 30.03
C GLU A 398 11.73 1.20 30.48
N HIS A 399 10.78 1.75 29.70
CA HIS A 399 9.38 1.85 30.09
C HIS A 399 8.43 0.94 29.27
N ALA A 400 8.95 0.07 28.41
CA ALA A 400 8.16 -0.77 27.49
C ALA A 400 7.01 -1.55 28.20
N SER A 401 7.20 -1.96 29.45
CA SER A 401 6.18 -2.71 30.20
C SER A 401 4.96 -1.87 30.60
N THR A 402 5.07 -0.53 30.60
CA THR A 402 4.01 0.40 31.03
C THR A 402 3.43 1.24 29.89
N LEU A 403 4.13 1.36 28.76
CA LEU A 403 3.67 2.13 27.60
C LEU A 403 2.55 1.41 26.84
N ASP A 404 1.56 2.14 26.36
CA ASP A 404 0.50 1.64 25.49
C ASP A 404 0.88 1.88 24.03
N PHE A 405 1.51 0.89 23.43
CA PHE A 405 1.98 0.93 22.06
C PHE A 405 0.84 0.83 21.03
N PRO A 406 1.02 1.38 19.82
CA PRO A 406 0.13 1.12 18.69
C PRO A 406 -0.08 -0.39 18.47
N VAL A 407 -1.29 -0.78 18.08
CA VAL A 407 -1.66 -2.19 17.86
C VAL A 407 -0.71 -2.87 16.88
N SER A 408 -0.35 -2.18 15.79
CA SER A 408 0.57 -2.70 14.77
C SER A 408 1.95 -3.07 15.34
N VAL A 409 2.45 -2.29 16.31
CA VAL A 409 3.72 -2.55 16.99
C VAL A 409 3.60 -3.78 17.88
N VAL A 410 2.52 -3.87 18.67
CA VAL A 410 2.27 -5.02 19.53
C VAL A 410 2.13 -6.30 18.70
N GLU A 411 1.35 -6.28 17.63
CA GLU A 411 1.15 -7.43 16.73
C GLU A 411 2.45 -7.87 16.05
N PHE A 412 3.32 -6.91 15.67
CA PHE A 412 4.65 -7.25 15.16
C PHE A 412 5.45 -8.04 16.19
N PHE A 413 5.55 -7.54 17.44
CA PHE A 413 6.30 -8.22 18.50
C PHE A 413 5.64 -9.54 18.94
N GLN A 414 4.33 -9.70 18.76
CA GLN A 414 3.67 -11.01 18.89
C GLN A 414 4.10 -12.02 17.83
N GLY A 415 4.66 -11.56 16.70
CA GLY A 415 5.08 -12.41 15.59
C GLY A 415 4.04 -12.58 14.49
N PHE A 416 2.99 -11.73 14.45
CA PHE A 416 1.89 -11.85 13.46
C PHE A 416 2.33 -11.57 12.03
N LEU A 417 3.44 -10.85 11.85
CA LEU A 417 4.07 -10.60 10.55
C LEU A 417 5.17 -11.63 10.21
N GLY A 418 5.41 -12.61 11.07
CA GLY A 418 6.54 -13.53 10.99
C GLY A 418 7.71 -13.11 11.87
N THR A 419 8.80 -13.86 11.82
CA THR A 419 10.01 -13.59 12.58
C THR A 419 11.00 -12.80 11.75
N PRO A 420 11.49 -11.65 12.22
CA PRO A 420 12.49 -10.88 11.49
C PRO A 420 13.83 -11.62 11.41
N PRO A 421 14.66 -11.35 10.39
CA PRO A 421 16.02 -11.87 10.31
C PRO A 421 16.79 -11.56 11.59
N GLY A 422 17.42 -12.56 12.20
CA GLY A 422 18.11 -12.42 13.50
C GLY A 422 17.24 -12.50 14.73
N GLY A 423 15.92 -12.67 14.59
CA GLY A 423 14.98 -12.75 15.70
C GLY A 423 14.52 -11.40 16.24
N PHE A 424 13.67 -11.43 17.25
CA PHE A 424 13.17 -10.23 17.93
C PHE A 424 14.15 -9.77 19.03
N PRO A 425 14.31 -8.45 19.25
CA PRO A 425 15.10 -7.93 20.37
C PRO A 425 14.47 -8.31 21.72
N GLU A 426 15.26 -8.98 22.58
CA GLU A 426 14.87 -9.27 23.96
C GLU A 426 15.69 -8.41 24.93
N PRO A 427 15.17 -7.94 26.08
CA PRO A 427 13.85 -8.27 26.65
C PRO A 427 12.68 -7.40 26.12
N LEU A 428 12.93 -6.52 25.14
CA LEU A 428 11.94 -5.56 24.63
C LEU A 428 10.67 -6.27 24.13
N ARG A 429 10.80 -7.36 23.36
CA ARG A 429 9.67 -8.18 22.91
C ARG A 429 8.77 -8.57 24.08
N THR A 430 9.36 -9.17 25.12
CA THR A 430 8.62 -9.65 26.29
C THR A 430 7.90 -8.51 27.01
N HIS A 431 8.51 -7.34 27.14
CA HIS A 431 7.92 -6.18 27.79
C HIS A 431 6.74 -5.60 26.99
N ILE A 432 6.84 -5.52 25.65
CA ILE A 432 5.78 -4.97 24.79
C ILE A 432 4.58 -5.91 24.72
N ILE A 433 4.79 -7.22 24.53
CA ILE A 433 3.68 -8.17 24.40
C ILE A 433 3.01 -8.49 25.73
N ARG A 434 3.75 -8.35 26.86
CA ARG A 434 3.25 -8.68 28.21
C ARG A 434 2.69 -10.10 28.26
N ASN A 435 1.40 -10.24 28.56
CA ASN A 435 0.69 -11.52 28.65
C ASN A 435 -0.06 -11.90 27.35
N LYS A 436 0.20 -11.19 26.23
CA LYS A 436 -0.48 -11.49 24.95
C LYS A 436 0.14 -12.71 24.29
N GLU A 437 -0.60 -13.29 23.33
CA GLU A 437 -0.17 -14.43 22.53
C GLU A 437 1.20 -14.17 21.87
N ARG A 438 2.08 -15.17 21.91
CA ARG A 438 3.36 -15.20 21.19
C ARG A 438 3.27 -16.24 20.08
N VAL A 439 3.53 -15.80 18.86
CA VAL A 439 3.50 -16.64 17.66
C VAL A 439 4.92 -16.70 17.08
N ASP A 440 5.49 -17.91 17.02
CA ASP A 440 6.83 -18.14 16.50
C ASP A 440 6.81 -18.87 15.14
N THR A 441 5.60 -19.15 14.62
CA THR A 441 5.36 -19.75 13.30
C THR A 441 4.41 -18.85 12.50
N ARG A 442 4.16 -19.18 11.23
CA ARG A 442 3.24 -18.42 10.40
C ARG A 442 1.79 -18.55 10.91
N ARG A 443 1.22 -17.46 11.41
CA ARG A 443 -0.12 -17.44 12.03
C ARG A 443 -1.21 -18.00 11.10
N GLY A 444 -1.16 -17.68 9.80
CA GLY A 444 -2.16 -18.13 8.83
C GLY A 444 -2.30 -19.65 8.73
N ALA A 445 -1.24 -20.41 9.02
CA ALA A 445 -1.27 -21.88 9.00
C ALA A 445 -2.15 -22.48 10.11
N SER A 446 -2.36 -21.74 11.23
CA SER A 446 -3.18 -22.19 12.35
C SER A 446 -4.63 -21.70 12.29
N LEU A 447 -4.95 -20.79 11.35
CA LEU A 447 -6.31 -20.29 11.19
C LEU A 447 -7.20 -21.32 10.47
N PRO A 448 -8.48 -21.43 10.89
CA PRO A 448 -9.41 -22.31 10.21
C PRO A 448 -9.64 -21.85 8.78
N PRO A 449 -9.78 -22.76 7.80
CA PRO A 449 -10.04 -22.39 6.42
C PRO A 449 -11.37 -21.64 6.27
N LEU A 450 -11.40 -20.64 5.39
CA LEU A 450 -12.62 -19.92 5.03
C LEU A 450 -13.51 -20.76 4.11
N ASP A 451 -14.82 -20.70 4.35
CA ASP A 451 -15.84 -21.26 3.48
C ASP A 451 -16.35 -20.15 2.53
N PHE A 452 -15.76 -20.06 1.34
CA PHE A 452 -16.10 -19.02 0.36
C PHE A 452 -17.52 -19.17 -0.22
N ASP A 453 -18.06 -20.39 -0.32
CA ASP A 453 -19.42 -20.60 -0.78
C ASP A 453 -20.42 -20.07 0.24
N LYS A 454 -20.17 -20.31 1.53
CA LYS A 454 -20.96 -19.75 2.61
C LYS A 454 -20.85 -18.22 2.65
N ILE A 455 -19.64 -17.65 2.58
CA ILE A 455 -19.44 -16.18 2.54
C ILE A 455 -20.25 -15.57 1.39
N LYS A 456 -20.15 -16.11 0.18
CA LYS A 456 -20.89 -15.64 -0.99
C LYS A 456 -22.40 -15.72 -0.78
N SER A 457 -22.89 -16.83 -0.19
CA SER A 457 -24.32 -17.01 0.13
C SER A 457 -24.78 -15.97 1.14
N ASP A 458 -24.05 -15.78 2.24
CA ASP A 458 -24.37 -14.81 3.30
C ASP A 458 -24.41 -13.37 2.76
N LEU A 459 -23.43 -13.00 1.91
CA LEU A 459 -23.40 -11.70 1.24
C LEU A 459 -24.58 -11.52 0.28
N THR A 460 -24.94 -12.56 -0.49
CA THR A 460 -26.11 -12.54 -1.40
C THR A 460 -27.40 -12.26 -0.64
N VAL A 461 -27.58 -12.89 0.53
CA VAL A 461 -28.73 -12.64 1.40
C VAL A 461 -28.68 -11.22 1.98
N LYS A 462 -27.52 -10.79 2.49
CA LYS A 462 -27.34 -9.47 3.12
C LYS A 462 -27.67 -8.32 2.16
N TYR A 463 -27.15 -8.38 0.93
CA TYR A 463 -27.29 -7.31 -0.06
C TYR A 463 -28.45 -7.52 -1.05
N ARG A 464 -29.21 -8.62 -0.92
CA ARG A 464 -30.39 -8.94 -1.75
C ARG A 464 -30.12 -8.91 -3.26
N ARG A 465 -28.91 -9.24 -3.66
CA ARG A 465 -28.47 -9.36 -5.06
C ARG A 465 -27.43 -10.46 -5.21
N PRO A 466 -27.30 -11.07 -6.41
CA PRO A 466 -26.25 -12.07 -6.63
C PRO A 466 -24.87 -11.49 -6.35
N MET A 467 -24.08 -12.19 -5.55
CA MET A 467 -22.68 -11.90 -5.29
C MET A 467 -21.79 -12.92 -5.98
N SER A 468 -20.63 -12.45 -6.43
CA SER A 468 -19.62 -13.25 -7.12
C SER A 468 -18.63 -13.88 -6.15
N GLU A 469 -17.81 -14.82 -6.64
CA GLU A 469 -16.65 -15.32 -5.91
C GLU A 469 -15.63 -14.20 -5.62
N CYS A 470 -15.50 -13.24 -6.53
CA CYS A 470 -14.65 -12.06 -6.34
C CYS A 470 -15.13 -11.18 -5.17
N ASP A 471 -16.46 -11.00 -5.01
CA ASP A 471 -17.04 -10.30 -3.86
C ASP A 471 -16.71 -11.02 -2.55
N ALA A 472 -16.83 -12.36 -2.54
CA ALA A 472 -16.49 -13.16 -1.37
C ALA A 472 -15.01 -13.03 -0.98
N VAL A 473 -14.11 -13.01 -1.96
CA VAL A 473 -12.67 -12.78 -1.73
C VAL A 473 -12.42 -11.34 -1.25
N SER A 474 -13.06 -10.34 -1.84
CA SER A 474 -12.94 -8.93 -1.41
C SER A 474 -13.37 -8.76 0.04
N TRP A 475 -14.51 -9.34 0.41
CA TRP A 475 -14.98 -9.32 1.79
C TRP A 475 -14.02 -10.06 2.73
N ALA A 476 -13.53 -11.24 2.34
CA ALA A 476 -12.58 -12.01 3.15
C ALA A 476 -11.28 -11.24 3.41
N MET A 477 -10.77 -10.49 2.41
CA MET A 477 -9.55 -9.68 2.54
C MET A 477 -9.78 -8.39 3.34
N TYR A 478 -10.93 -7.73 3.18
CA TYR A 478 -11.23 -6.41 3.76
C TYR A 478 -12.71 -6.28 4.15
N PRO A 479 -13.19 -6.99 5.19
CA PRO A 479 -14.62 -7.06 5.50
C PRO A 479 -15.27 -5.67 5.68
N LYS A 480 -14.69 -4.83 6.54
CA LYS A 480 -15.22 -3.49 6.82
C LYS A 480 -15.20 -2.58 5.59
N VAL A 481 -14.10 -2.60 4.83
CA VAL A 481 -13.98 -1.76 3.62
C VAL A 481 -14.97 -2.18 2.55
N PHE A 482 -15.16 -3.50 2.38
CA PHE A 482 -16.15 -4.02 1.45
C PHE A 482 -17.58 -3.61 1.85
N GLU A 483 -17.92 -3.66 3.14
CA GLU A 483 -19.23 -3.22 3.63
C GLU A 483 -19.46 -1.73 3.41
N GLU A 484 -18.48 -0.89 3.70
CA GLU A 484 -18.52 0.56 3.44
C GLU A 484 -18.66 0.85 1.93
N PHE A 485 -17.95 0.11 1.08
CA PHE A 485 -18.06 0.19 -0.37
C PHE A 485 -19.47 -0.19 -0.86
N GLN A 486 -20.05 -1.29 -0.36
CA GLN A 486 -21.40 -1.70 -0.73
C GLN A 486 -22.46 -0.67 -0.29
N ALA A 487 -22.33 -0.12 0.92
CA ALA A 487 -23.21 0.94 1.40
C ALA A 487 -23.16 2.20 0.52
N PHE A 488 -21.96 2.58 0.08
CA PHE A 488 -21.79 3.70 -0.84
C PHE A 488 -22.46 3.44 -2.21
N ILE A 489 -22.26 2.25 -2.77
CA ILE A 489 -22.88 1.88 -4.07
C ILE A 489 -24.42 1.81 -3.95
N GLU A 490 -24.95 1.37 -2.81
CA GLU A 490 -26.40 1.36 -2.56
C GLU A 490 -26.98 2.78 -2.49
N GLU A 491 -26.26 3.73 -1.89
CA GLU A 491 -26.71 5.11 -1.71
C GLU A 491 -26.53 5.97 -2.97
N PHE A 492 -25.35 5.89 -3.63
CA PHE A 492 -24.95 6.80 -4.71
C PHE A 492 -24.89 6.14 -6.09
N GLY A 493 -24.94 4.82 -6.17
CA GLY A 493 -24.72 4.09 -7.42
C GLY A 493 -23.25 4.02 -7.84
N ASP A 494 -23.02 3.55 -9.06
CA ASP A 494 -21.68 3.45 -9.66
C ASP A 494 -21.20 4.81 -10.21
N LEU A 495 -20.18 5.37 -9.59
CA LEU A 495 -19.56 6.63 -10.01
C LEU A 495 -18.26 6.44 -10.83
N SER A 496 -17.92 5.21 -11.21
CA SER A 496 -16.68 4.90 -11.93
C SER A 496 -16.53 5.68 -13.26
N ARG A 497 -17.64 6.01 -13.91
CA ARG A 497 -17.71 6.76 -15.17
C ARG A 497 -17.74 8.29 -15.02
N MET A 498 -17.87 8.81 -13.78
CA MET A 498 -17.84 10.25 -13.54
C MET A 498 -16.44 10.79 -13.87
N PRO A 499 -16.30 11.89 -14.64
CA PRO A 499 -15.00 12.48 -14.92
C PRO A 499 -14.23 12.82 -13.65
N THR A 500 -12.95 12.51 -13.60
CA THR A 500 -12.10 12.65 -12.41
C THR A 500 -12.10 14.04 -11.82
N ARG A 501 -12.13 15.09 -12.67
CA ARG A 501 -12.24 16.48 -12.24
C ARG A 501 -13.44 16.71 -11.30
N PHE A 502 -14.59 16.07 -11.56
CA PHE A 502 -15.82 16.23 -10.79
C PHE A 502 -15.93 15.23 -9.64
N PHE A 503 -15.26 14.10 -9.75
CA PHE A 503 -15.16 13.15 -8.63
C PHE A 503 -14.27 13.69 -7.50
N LEU A 504 -13.17 14.36 -7.84
CA LEU A 504 -12.19 14.89 -6.89
C LEU A 504 -12.46 16.34 -6.48
N GLY A 505 -13.26 17.08 -7.24
CA GLY A 505 -13.46 18.50 -7.01
C GLY A 505 -14.89 18.98 -7.18
N LYS A 506 -15.25 20.02 -6.47
CA LYS A 506 -16.58 20.64 -6.58
C LYS A 506 -16.74 21.29 -7.97
N PRO A 507 -17.88 21.08 -8.65
CA PRO A 507 -18.22 21.82 -9.86
C PRO A 507 -18.45 23.31 -9.52
N LYS A 508 -18.12 24.19 -10.45
CA LYS A 508 -18.45 25.62 -10.37
C LYS A 508 -19.86 25.86 -10.93
N ALA A 509 -20.54 26.90 -10.45
CA ALA A 509 -21.81 27.31 -11.03
C ALA A 509 -21.64 27.64 -12.53
N GLY A 510 -22.49 27.06 -13.37
CA GLY A 510 -22.41 27.13 -14.82
C GLY A 510 -21.50 26.09 -15.49
N GLU A 511 -20.73 25.32 -14.74
CA GLU A 511 -19.86 24.24 -15.25
C GLU A 511 -20.70 23.02 -15.62
N GLU A 512 -20.41 22.43 -16.79
CA GLU A 512 -21.11 21.23 -17.30
C GLU A 512 -20.25 19.99 -17.12
N MET A 513 -20.87 18.92 -16.62
CA MET A 513 -20.30 17.57 -16.51
C MET A 513 -20.91 16.69 -17.61
N HIS A 514 -20.08 16.03 -18.37
CA HIS A 514 -20.48 15.07 -19.39
C HIS A 514 -20.18 13.66 -18.89
N ILE A 515 -21.23 12.91 -18.52
CA ILE A 515 -21.10 11.58 -17.90
C ILE A 515 -21.60 10.53 -18.90
N PRO A 516 -20.73 9.72 -19.53
CA PRO A 516 -21.16 8.62 -20.38
C PRO A 516 -21.72 7.47 -19.50
N ILE A 517 -23.02 7.20 -19.60
CA ILE A 517 -23.68 6.11 -18.86
C ILE A 517 -23.50 4.78 -19.58
N GLU A 518 -23.75 4.79 -20.89
CA GLU A 518 -23.65 3.65 -21.81
C GLU A 518 -23.14 4.13 -23.16
N ASP A 519 -22.76 3.20 -24.03
CA ASP A 519 -22.39 3.53 -25.40
C ASP A 519 -23.52 4.30 -26.09
N GLY A 520 -23.24 5.53 -26.52
CA GLY A 520 -24.20 6.43 -27.15
C GLY A 520 -25.16 7.16 -26.20
N LYS A 521 -25.09 6.94 -24.87
CA LYS A 521 -25.90 7.66 -23.87
C LYS A 521 -25.01 8.54 -22.99
N LEU A 522 -25.26 9.85 -23.06
CA LEU A 522 -24.55 10.87 -22.30
C LEU A 522 -25.51 11.62 -21.37
N LEU A 523 -25.16 11.72 -20.08
CA LEU A 523 -25.78 12.69 -19.18
C LEU A 523 -24.99 13.98 -19.20
N ILE A 524 -25.68 15.10 -19.40
CA ILE A 524 -25.12 16.43 -19.25
C ILE A 524 -25.70 17.02 -17.98
N VAL A 525 -24.86 17.25 -16.98
CA VAL A 525 -25.22 17.83 -15.70
C VAL A 525 -24.55 19.18 -15.57
N LYS A 526 -25.32 20.23 -15.34
CA LYS A 526 -24.82 21.60 -15.15
C LYS A 526 -25.23 22.12 -13.79
N LEU A 527 -24.24 22.46 -12.94
CA LEU A 527 -24.53 23.09 -11.67
C LEU A 527 -25.04 24.53 -11.89
N LEU A 528 -26.25 24.83 -11.43
CA LEU A 528 -26.80 26.19 -11.47
C LEU A 528 -26.43 26.98 -10.22
N GLY A 529 -26.46 26.35 -9.04
CA GLY A 529 -26.10 26.98 -7.79
C GLY A 529 -26.45 26.16 -6.56
N LEU A 530 -26.05 26.67 -5.41
CA LEU A 530 -26.37 26.12 -4.10
C LEU A 530 -27.40 27.01 -3.43
N GLY A 531 -28.47 26.42 -2.92
CA GLY A 531 -29.48 27.08 -2.12
C GLY A 531 -28.99 27.42 -0.70
N PRO A 532 -29.85 28.03 0.12
CA PRO A 532 -29.53 28.32 1.51
C PRO A 532 -29.29 27.04 2.32
N PHE A 533 -28.53 27.16 3.38
CA PHE A 533 -28.37 26.11 4.38
C PHE A 533 -29.58 26.11 5.32
N HIS A 534 -30.15 24.95 5.56
CA HIS A 534 -31.28 24.74 6.47
C HIS A 534 -30.76 24.25 7.84
N GLU A 535 -30.55 25.17 8.78
CA GLU A 535 -29.98 24.86 10.11
C GLU A 535 -30.73 23.75 10.86
N ALA A 536 -32.08 23.72 10.74
CA ALA A 536 -32.91 22.72 11.44
C ALA A 536 -32.70 21.28 10.96
N THR A 537 -32.26 21.07 9.72
CA THR A 537 -32.09 19.73 9.10
C THR A 537 -30.67 19.40 8.72
N GLY A 538 -29.77 20.39 8.74
CA GLY A 538 -28.40 20.24 8.24
C GLY A 538 -28.32 20.03 6.72
N MET A 539 -29.39 20.36 5.99
CA MET A 539 -29.52 20.14 4.57
C MET A 539 -29.26 21.41 3.76
N ARG A 540 -28.86 21.23 2.52
CA ARG A 540 -28.72 22.31 1.53
C ARG A 540 -29.28 21.86 0.18
N ASP A 541 -30.02 22.72 -0.48
CA ASP A 541 -30.51 22.43 -1.83
C ASP A 541 -29.43 22.67 -2.88
N VAL A 542 -29.29 21.73 -3.80
CA VAL A 542 -28.42 21.82 -4.98
C VAL A 542 -29.30 21.96 -6.21
N LEU A 543 -29.15 23.08 -6.91
CA LEU A 543 -29.88 23.39 -8.15
C LEU A 543 -29.01 23.04 -9.35
N PHE A 544 -29.52 22.22 -10.24
CA PHE A 544 -28.79 21.78 -11.44
C PHE A 544 -29.70 21.55 -12.63
N GLU A 545 -29.13 21.52 -13.81
CA GLU A 545 -29.80 21.04 -15.04
C GLU A 545 -29.33 19.61 -15.33
N LEU A 546 -30.27 18.75 -15.68
CA LEU A 546 -30.01 17.42 -16.20
C LEU A 546 -30.55 17.34 -17.63
N ASN A 547 -29.67 17.24 -18.63
CA ASN A 547 -30.02 17.28 -20.04
C ASN A 547 -30.95 18.48 -20.36
N SER A 548 -30.55 19.68 -19.92
CA SER A 548 -31.30 20.94 -20.05
C SER A 548 -32.62 21.02 -19.27
N SER A 549 -32.94 20.05 -18.42
CA SER A 549 -34.12 20.09 -17.55
C SER A 549 -33.70 20.49 -16.13
N PRO A 550 -34.22 21.59 -15.56
CA PRO A 550 -33.86 22.01 -14.22
C PRO A 550 -34.32 21.00 -13.16
N ARG A 551 -33.49 20.77 -12.16
CA ARG A 551 -33.71 19.86 -11.03
C ARG A 551 -33.20 20.49 -9.74
N SER A 552 -33.73 20.04 -8.63
CA SER A 552 -33.25 20.35 -7.28
C SER A 552 -33.20 19.08 -6.45
N ILE A 553 -32.13 18.93 -5.66
CA ILE A 553 -32.01 17.88 -4.65
C ILE A 553 -31.55 18.51 -3.34
N SER A 554 -32.07 18.02 -2.22
CA SER A 554 -31.58 18.38 -0.88
C SER A 554 -30.51 17.38 -0.44
N VAL A 555 -29.33 17.86 -0.12
CA VAL A 555 -28.19 17.05 0.33
C VAL A 555 -27.75 17.51 1.72
N LYS A 556 -27.21 16.58 2.51
CA LYS A 556 -26.63 16.91 3.80
C LYS A 556 -25.35 17.74 3.59
N ASP A 557 -25.29 18.92 4.19
CA ASP A 557 -24.11 19.79 4.12
C ASP A 557 -23.10 19.42 5.20
N LEU A 558 -22.07 18.67 4.81
CA LEU A 558 -20.99 18.25 5.70
C LEU A 558 -20.02 19.38 6.06
N SER A 559 -20.14 20.56 5.41
CA SER A 559 -19.32 21.73 5.73
C SER A 559 -19.97 22.64 6.79
N ALA A 560 -21.22 22.37 7.16
CA ALA A 560 -21.86 23.06 8.27
C ALA A 560 -21.22 22.61 9.57
N SER A 561 -20.57 23.52 10.25
CA SER A 561 -19.70 23.36 11.39
C SER A 561 -20.17 22.31 12.39
N VAL A 562 -19.36 21.30 12.59
CA VAL A 562 -19.28 20.64 13.89
C VAL A 562 -18.72 21.72 14.84
N GLU A 563 -19.46 22.12 15.87
CA GLU A 563 -18.88 22.86 17.00
C GLU A 563 -17.66 22.05 17.46
N GLU A 564 -16.48 22.66 17.50
CA GLU A 564 -15.31 22.03 18.12
C GLU A 564 -15.67 21.78 19.58
N VAL A 565 -15.94 20.52 19.90
CA VAL A 565 -16.15 20.10 21.28
C VAL A 565 -14.78 20.17 21.95
N HIS A 566 -14.60 21.18 22.79
CA HIS A 566 -13.42 21.25 23.64
C HIS A 566 -13.54 20.20 24.74
N HIS A 567 -12.71 19.16 24.67
CA HIS A 567 -12.59 18.16 25.72
C HIS A 567 -11.68 18.67 26.84
N GLU A 568 -12.00 18.31 28.09
CA GLU A 568 -11.12 18.51 29.25
C GLU A 568 -9.79 17.78 29.04
N LYS A 569 -8.71 18.33 29.56
CA LYS A 569 -7.41 17.64 29.55
C LYS A 569 -7.27 16.73 30.77
N ALA A 570 -6.67 15.58 30.56
CA ALA A 570 -6.30 14.70 31.68
C ALA A 570 -5.29 15.39 32.58
N THR A 571 -5.42 15.16 33.88
CA THR A 571 -4.50 15.67 34.89
C THR A 571 -3.36 14.66 35.15
N SER A 572 -2.33 15.08 35.88
CA SER A 572 -1.24 14.18 36.32
C SER A 572 -1.62 13.30 37.51
N GLU A 573 -2.87 13.32 37.98
CA GLU A 573 -3.31 12.49 39.10
C GLU A 573 -3.45 11.03 38.69
N PRO A 574 -3.04 10.08 39.56
CA PRO A 574 -3.28 8.67 39.32
C PRO A 574 -4.78 8.41 39.14
N GLY A 575 -5.16 7.82 37.98
CA GLY A 575 -6.56 7.55 37.65
C GLY A 575 -7.18 8.49 36.63
N SER A 576 -6.55 9.63 36.32
CA SER A 576 -6.94 10.48 35.19
C SER A 576 -6.34 9.91 33.90
N VAL A 577 -7.18 9.33 33.04
CA VAL A 577 -6.73 8.65 31.81
C VAL A 577 -6.89 9.58 30.62
N GLY A 578 -5.78 9.99 30.03
CA GLY A 578 -5.74 10.86 28.84
C GLY A 578 -5.56 10.08 27.53
N SER A 579 -5.96 10.71 26.43
CA SER A 579 -5.70 10.19 25.09
C SER A 579 -4.19 10.19 24.78
N PRO A 580 -3.59 9.05 24.39
CA PRO A 580 -2.15 8.96 24.11
C PRO A 580 -1.74 9.70 22.82
N LEU A 581 -2.70 10.01 21.95
CA LEU A 581 -2.47 10.68 20.66
C LEU A 581 -3.76 11.39 20.19
N ALA A 582 -3.62 12.34 19.26
CA ALA A 582 -4.78 12.91 18.58
C ALA A 582 -5.43 11.87 17.67
N GLY A 583 -6.76 11.72 17.77
CA GLY A 583 -7.49 10.70 17.00
C GLY A 583 -8.96 10.62 17.37
N VAL A 584 -9.63 9.57 16.90
CA VAL A 584 -11.05 9.33 17.10
C VAL A 584 -11.25 8.11 18.02
N VAL A 585 -12.20 8.19 18.93
CA VAL A 585 -12.61 7.05 19.77
C VAL A 585 -13.41 6.07 18.93
N VAL A 586 -12.82 4.89 18.65
CA VAL A 586 -13.45 3.84 17.83
C VAL A 586 -14.38 2.98 18.66
N GLU A 587 -13.96 2.62 19.87
CA GLU A 587 -14.70 1.72 20.74
C GLU A 587 -14.51 2.08 22.22
N LEU A 588 -15.59 2.04 22.99
CA LEU A 588 -15.54 2.09 24.44
C LEU A 588 -15.73 0.68 24.98
N LYS A 589 -14.75 0.17 25.71
CA LYS A 589 -14.77 -1.16 26.33
C LYS A 589 -15.17 -1.11 27.81
N VAL A 590 -15.33 0.09 28.38
CA VAL A 590 -15.72 0.33 29.77
C VAL A 590 -16.88 1.31 29.85
N LYS A 591 -17.63 1.21 30.93
CA LYS A 591 -18.72 2.12 31.32
C LYS A 591 -18.48 2.65 32.73
N GLU A 592 -19.13 3.76 33.07
CA GLU A 592 -19.16 4.24 34.44
C GLU A 592 -19.67 3.16 35.39
N GLY A 593 -18.93 2.95 36.45
CA GLY A 593 -19.23 1.92 37.44
C GLY A 593 -18.45 0.62 37.30
N ASP A 594 -17.78 0.39 36.17
CA ASP A 594 -17.00 -0.82 35.95
C ASP A 594 -15.74 -0.85 36.80
N ALA A 595 -15.40 -2.03 37.32
CA ALA A 595 -14.13 -2.28 38.02
C ALA A 595 -13.06 -2.69 37.01
N VAL A 596 -11.91 -2.03 37.07
CA VAL A 596 -10.77 -2.30 36.17
C VAL A 596 -9.51 -2.63 36.96
N LYS A 597 -8.64 -3.42 36.33
CA LYS A 597 -7.31 -3.76 36.83
C LYS A 597 -6.25 -3.19 35.91
N PRO A 598 -5.03 -2.96 36.37
CA PRO A 598 -3.92 -2.55 35.53
C PRO A 598 -3.78 -3.48 34.30
N GLY A 599 -3.78 -2.89 33.10
CA GLY A 599 -3.70 -3.62 31.83
C GLY A 599 -5.05 -3.95 31.16
N ASP A 600 -6.18 -3.74 31.83
CA ASP A 600 -7.50 -3.93 31.22
C ASP A 600 -7.72 -2.88 30.12
N ALA A 601 -8.14 -3.33 28.94
CA ALA A 601 -8.41 -2.46 27.79
C ALA A 601 -9.70 -1.64 28.04
N MET A 602 -9.60 -0.31 27.95
CA MET A 602 -10.72 0.59 28.22
C MET A 602 -11.27 1.29 26.98
N PHE A 603 -10.40 1.75 26.10
CA PHE A 603 -10.78 2.46 24.87
C PHE A 603 -9.94 1.97 23.70
N VAL A 604 -10.52 1.99 22.51
CA VAL A 604 -9.77 1.87 21.25
C VAL A 604 -9.81 3.22 20.55
N MET A 605 -8.65 3.82 20.35
CA MET A 605 -8.46 5.06 19.63
C MET A 605 -7.93 4.76 18.24
N SER A 606 -8.38 5.49 17.22
CA SER A 606 -7.82 5.41 15.88
C SER A 606 -7.34 6.77 15.41
N ALA A 607 -6.12 6.81 14.90
CA ALA A 607 -5.53 7.97 14.23
C ALA A 607 -4.99 7.52 12.86
N MET A 608 -5.64 7.93 11.78
CA MET A 608 -5.17 7.71 10.39
C MET A 608 -4.72 6.28 10.07
N LYS A 609 -5.48 5.26 10.49
CA LYS A 609 -5.19 3.81 10.37
C LYS A 609 -4.24 3.24 11.43
N MET A 610 -3.80 4.03 12.38
CA MET A 610 -3.10 3.57 13.56
C MET A 610 -4.14 3.41 14.68
N GLU A 611 -4.32 2.18 15.16
CA GLU A 611 -5.17 1.90 16.32
C GLU A 611 -4.30 1.75 17.57
N THR A 612 -4.77 2.34 18.66
CA THR A 612 -4.11 2.25 19.97
C THR A 612 -5.16 1.87 21.00
N ILE A 613 -4.85 0.84 21.80
CA ILE A 613 -5.69 0.43 22.92
C ILE A 613 -5.19 1.16 24.15
N VAL A 614 -6.04 1.97 24.74
CA VAL A 614 -5.78 2.64 26.02
C VAL A 614 -6.20 1.72 27.14
N SER A 615 -5.25 1.37 28.01
CA SER A 615 -5.44 0.41 29.12
C SER A 615 -5.44 1.12 30.47
N ALA A 616 -6.10 0.52 31.46
CA ALA A 616 -6.09 1.02 32.83
C ALA A 616 -4.68 0.91 33.43
N GLN A 617 -4.20 2.01 34.02
CA GLN A 617 -2.88 2.06 34.66
C GLN A 617 -2.95 1.69 36.14
N ILE A 618 -4.11 1.88 36.76
CA ILE A 618 -4.37 1.54 38.17
C ILE A 618 -5.57 0.63 38.31
N ALA A 619 -5.66 -0.12 39.40
CA ALA A 619 -6.86 -0.83 39.78
C ALA A 619 -7.84 0.14 40.45
N GLY A 620 -9.13 0.04 40.09
CA GLY A 620 -10.15 0.89 40.70
C GLY A 620 -11.47 0.78 39.98
N LYS A 621 -12.35 1.72 40.26
CA LYS A 621 -13.66 1.83 39.65
C LYS A 621 -13.69 3.03 38.71
N VAL A 622 -14.20 2.86 37.47
CA VAL A 622 -14.42 3.96 36.52
C VAL A 622 -15.55 4.85 37.07
N THR A 623 -15.21 6.05 37.46
CA THR A 623 -16.15 7.00 38.06
C THR A 623 -16.79 7.93 37.03
N ARG A 624 -16.09 8.21 35.94
CA ARG A 624 -16.56 9.09 34.88
C ARG A 624 -15.99 8.62 33.53
N VAL A 625 -16.82 8.61 32.50
CA VAL A 625 -16.39 8.48 31.10
C VAL A 625 -16.69 9.82 30.40
N ALA A 626 -15.61 10.52 30.00
CA ALA A 626 -15.69 11.90 29.47
C ALA A 626 -15.95 11.96 27.95
N VAL A 627 -15.91 10.81 27.25
CA VAL A 627 -15.96 10.72 25.77
C VAL A 627 -17.03 9.74 25.30
N LYS A 628 -17.43 9.89 24.03
CA LYS A 628 -18.34 8.98 23.34
C LYS A 628 -17.66 8.36 22.12
N GLN A 629 -18.22 7.29 21.60
CA GLN A 629 -17.78 6.72 20.33
C GLN A 629 -17.91 7.75 19.20
N ASN A 630 -16.88 7.84 18.36
CA ASN A 630 -16.68 8.80 17.29
C ASN A 630 -16.30 10.23 17.73
N ASP A 631 -16.03 10.50 19.00
CA ASP A 631 -15.46 11.77 19.43
C ASP A 631 -14.04 11.93 18.87
N SER A 632 -13.77 13.12 18.34
CA SER A 632 -12.44 13.51 17.87
C SER A 632 -11.69 14.21 19.00
N LEU A 633 -10.54 13.67 19.37
CA LEU A 633 -9.77 14.09 20.54
C LEU A 633 -8.38 14.60 20.13
N SER A 634 -7.89 15.56 20.89
CA SER A 634 -6.48 15.94 20.88
C SER A 634 -5.68 15.09 21.86
N GLN A 635 -4.37 15.07 21.72
CA GLN A 635 -3.50 14.41 22.70
C GLN A 635 -3.75 14.94 24.10
N ASN A 636 -3.78 14.03 25.08
CA ASN A 636 -4.05 14.29 26.49
C ASN A 636 -5.47 14.80 26.81
N ASP A 637 -6.45 14.67 25.89
CA ASP A 637 -7.85 14.89 26.25
C ASP A 637 -8.31 13.77 27.19
N LEU A 638 -9.11 14.13 28.21
CA LEU A 638 -9.58 13.21 29.24
C LEU A 638 -10.53 12.17 28.62
N LEU A 639 -10.20 10.88 28.77
CA LEU A 639 -11.03 9.75 28.38
C LEU A 639 -11.94 9.30 29.51
N CYS A 640 -11.36 9.05 30.67
CA CYS A 640 -12.09 8.66 31.88
C CYS A 640 -11.30 8.94 33.16
N GLU A 641 -12.00 8.81 34.29
CA GLU A 641 -11.42 8.87 35.63
C GLU A 641 -11.63 7.53 36.34
N ILE A 642 -10.57 7.05 37.01
CA ILE A 642 -10.57 5.82 37.82
C ILE A 642 -10.29 6.22 39.26
N THR A 643 -11.14 5.80 40.16
CA THR A 643 -10.90 5.95 41.60
C THR A 643 -10.48 4.58 42.17
N PRO A 644 -9.35 4.49 42.91
CA PRO A 644 -8.84 3.25 43.51
C PRO A 644 -9.82 2.53 44.41
#